data_23918d6c88dfa389c0256742956b8b6f
#
_entry.id   23918d6c88dfa389c0256742956b8b6f
#
_cell.length_a   1.000
_cell.length_b   1.000
_cell.length_c   1.000
_cell.angle_alpha   90.00
_cell.angle_beta   90.00
_cell.angle_gamma   90.00
#
_symmetry.space_group_name_H-M   'P 1'
#
loop_
_entity.id
_entity.type
_entity.pdbx_description
1 polymer ?
#
loop_
_entity_poly.entity_id
_entity_poly.type
_entity_poly.pdbx_seq_one_letter_code
_entity_poly.pdbx_strand_id
1 'polypeptide(L)'
;MTASASTLTRRGWYQALVSFVTRRSSFIGLIVLTIATLLVYASSLGYPFFWVDPIDIGLARGRSFLQIFTTSQGYLYYRPFAFVLWKLLAALQGEYNPLAFHLVHILTQVVNVWLMFALAKRLLRQTFAAGIAALFFAWYPFSYQTVTWIISPQPQATLFMLLSAILYYDGRIKHQESRLLPESRQASHNRLKPRLQSIDRKIWLSALMLALALPFQENAVSFGFVIAALEVLLITQPPPRPPAPSRGSPVSQGREWRVKWYPLLHIGVCLAFAALWFIIPKDPDSAIARFDQASGWYLLQGLIWPVAGAVGAWRAWFPALSNPAWAPLILAAPITLLALFAAYWRGRRLPLFFFGLIWYGVMVLPIWATRGFGYVGTSPRILYVAAGGAALIWAGLLTLDFRLARFNRWWKVMSGILVAAILVQSALFLNTRKTLHDQTMPAIWEVIAGGQQAGNEAKLLYINAPDQITPRWREFPVGFFRAVLMPVSVDLGQYVELQKGVRPQTPSLSVPALAQLENYPHNVDLRGEAVEQAQLSAAIRDADQVFIAEYDPGGSVKIVEAGNLTTQQPGQSIAAFDARLQLAEAAFDAGRQRLTLIWNCLAPLSADETIFVHVFDANGQLVAQADGAPLRDLFPLSECRSGEQIRDIRSVSLLDGASTVKVGVYNRVTQQRLAAVDANGNELADEAVIIGETP
;
A
#
# COMPACT_ATOMS: atom_id res chain seq x y z
N MET A 1 61.50 15.98 -29.58
CA MET A 1 60.59 16.20 -28.46
C MET A 1 59.41 15.20 -28.59
N THR A 2 59.60 14.04 -27.98
CA THR A 2 58.59 12.98 -27.98
C THR A 2 57.92 12.95 -26.59
N ALA A 3 56.66 13.39 -26.54
CA ALA A 3 55.88 13.35 -25.33
C ALA A 3 55.54 11.88 -24.98
N SER A 4 56.01 11.41 -23.84
CA SER A 4 55.65 10.10 -23.28
C SER A 4 54.21 10.12 -22.81
N ALA A 5 53.34 9.44 -23.54
CA ALA A 5 51.99 9.12 -23.06
C ALA A 5 52.11 8.13 -21.89
N SER A 6 51.88 8.61 -20.66
CA SER A 6 51.82 7.76 -19.49
C SER A 6 50.60 6.83 -19.59
N THR A 7 50.85 5.57 -19.90
CA THR A 7 49.86 4.51 -19.78
C THR A 7 49.45 4.36 -18.34
N LEU A 8 48.31 4.99 -17.96
CA LEU A 8 47.61 4.69 -16.73
C LEU A 8 47.20 3.21 -16.80
N THR A 9 47.99 2.37 -16.14
CA THR A 9 47.76 0.94 -16.12
C THR A 9 46.36 0.64 -15.56
N ARG A 10 45.66 -0.36 -16.11
CA ARG A 10 44.35 -0.86 -15.62
C ARG A 10 44.30 -0.99 -14.07
N ARG A 11 45.42 -1.26 -13.44
CA ARG A 11 45.60 -1.31 -11.98
C ARG A 11 45.46 0.06 -11.30
N GLY A 12 45.95 1.14 -11.93
CA GLY A 12 45.82 2.50 -11.39
C GLY A 12 44.36 2.99 -11.39
N TRP A 13 43.62 2.72 -12.47
CA TRP A 13 42.20 3.04 -12.54
C TRP A 13 41.38 2.25 -11.53
N TYR A 14 41.64 0.95 -11.36
CA TYR A 14 40.98 0.12 -10.37
C TYR A 14 41.25 0.58 -8.94
N GLN A 15 42.49 0.93 -8.60
CA GLN A 15 42.84 1.46 -7.29
C GLN A 15 42.24 2.84 -7.03
N ALA A 16 42.21 3.73 -8.02
CA ALA A 16 41.53 5.02 -7.92
C ALA A 16 40.02 4.87 -7.73
N LEU A 17 39.38 3.98 -8.48
CA LEU A 17 37.96 3.67 -8.36
C LEU A 17 37.64 3.07 -6.97
N VAL A 18 38.45 2.10 -6.52
CA VAL A 18 38.27 1.49 -5.19
C VAL A 18 38.45 2.52 -4.08
N SER A 19 39.45 3.41 -4.18
CA SER A 19 39.67 4.46 -3.19
C SER A 19 38.56 5.51 -3.20
N PHE A 20 38.03 5.86 -4.38
CA PHE A 20 36.92 6.77 -4.54
C PHE A 20 35.63 6.15 -3.93
N VAL A 21 35.34 4.89 -4.25
CA VAL A 21 34.18 4.16 -3.74
C VAL A 21 34.29 3.99 -2.22
N THR A 22 35.47 3.63 -1.68
CA THR A 22 35.63 3.47 -0.23
C THR A 22 35.53 4.78 0.55
N ARG A 23 36.02 5.89 0.03
CA ARG A 23 35.91 7.22 0.66
C ARG A 23 34.48 7.77 0.60
N ARG A 24 33.71 7.45 -0.44
CA ARG A 24 32.32 7.91 -0.65
C ARG A 24 31.28 6.82 -0.48
N SER A 25 31.67 5.66 0.06
CA SER A 25 30.78 4.47 0.18
C SER A 25 29.42 4.76 0.84
N SER A 26 29.40 5.63 1.84
CA SER A 26 28.14 6.01 2.49
C SER A 26 27.24 6.85 1.59
N PHE A 27 27.81 7.77 0.80
CA PHE A 27 27.03 8.63 -0.12
C PHE A 27 26.48 7.81 -1.29
N ILE A 28 27.29 6.94 -1.88
CA ILE A 28 26.86 6.01 -2.94
C ILE A 28 25.75 5.10 -2.39
N GLY A 29 25.93 4.58 -1.16
CA GLY A 29 24.92 3.78 -0.48
C GLY A 29 23.59 4.50 -0.33
N LEU A 30 23.57 5.78 0.02
CA LEU A 30 22.33 6.57 0.12
C LEU A 30 21.64 6.75 -1.23
N ILE A 31 22.40 6.98 -2.31
CA ILE A 31 21.82 7.07 -3.67
C ILE A 31 21.19 5.74 -4.07
N VAL A 32 21.88 4.61 -3.87
CA VAL A 32 21.35 3.27 -4.18
C VAL A 32 20.08 2.99 -3.38
N LEU A 33 20.07 3.31 -2.09
CA LEU A 33 18.91 3.13 -1.23
C LEU A 33 17.73 4.02 -1.66
N THR A 34 18.00 5.25 -2.13
CA THR A 34 16.97 6.13 -2.68
C THR A 34 16.35 5.53 -3.94
N ILE A 35 17.18 5.13 -4.89
CA ILE A 35 16.70 4.50 -6.14
C ILE A 35 15.91 3.24 -5.82
N ALA A 36 16.42 2.37 -4.95
CA ALA A 36 15.74 1.14 -4.54
C ALA A 36 14.37 1.42 -3.89
N THR A 37 14.25 2.49 -3.11
CA THR A 37 12.98 2.91 -2.51
C THR A 37 12.01 3.43 -3.57
N LEU A 38 12.48 4.29 -4.48
CA LEU A 38 11.65 4.87 -5.54
C LEU A 38 11.14 3.81 -6.52
N LEU A 39 11.94 2.80 -6.86
CA LEU A 39 11.51 1.69 -7.75
C LEU A 39 10.26 0.97 -7.23
N VAL A 40 10.09 0.89 -5.93
CA VAL A 40 8.90 0.23 -5.32
C VAL A 40 7.72 1.17 -5.20
N TYR A 41 7.94 2.43 -4.79
CA TYR A 41 6.86 3.29 -4.32
C TYR A 41 6.47 4.41 -5.30
N ALA A 42 7.28 4.73 -6.31
CA ALA A 42 7.03 5.89 -7.18
C ALA A 42 5.71 5.79 -7.97
N SER A 43 5.23 4.58 -8.31
CA SER A 43 3.94 4.43 -9.01
C SER A 43 2.77 4.97 -8.20
N SER A 44 2.86 4.94 -6.87
CA SER A 44 1.78 5.47 -6.01
C SER A 44 1.56 6.98 -6.16
N LEU A 45 2.46 7.73 -6.78
CA LEU A 45 2.22 9.14 -7.12
C LEU A 45 1.00 9.33 -8.04
N GLY A 46 0.65 8.32 -8.83
CA GLY A 46 -0.54 8.31 -9.69
C GLY A 46 -1.80 7.76 -9.03
N TYR A 47 -1.76 7.32 -7.77
CA TYR A 47 -2.93 6.75 -7.11
C TYR A 47 -3.89 7.85 -6.64
N PRO A 48 -5.21 7.61 -6.73
CA PRO A 48 -6.22 8.48 -6.12
C PRO A 48 -6.20 8.35 -4.59
N PHE A 49 -7.05 9.12 -3.94
CA PHE A 49 -7.52 8.77 -2.61
C PHE A 49 -8.31 7.46 -2.68
N PHE A 50 -8.05 6.53 -1.80
CA PHE A 50 -8.68 5.22 -1.81
C PHE A 50 -8.99 4.73 -0.39
N TRP A 51 -9.67 3.62 -0.26
CA TRP A 51 -10.10 3.05 1.01
C TRP A 51 -10.93 4.07 1.81
N VAL A 52 -10.55 4.39 3.05
CA VAL A 52 -11.25 5.34 3.93
C VAL A 52 -10.67 6.76 3.90
N ASP A 53 -9.78 7.06 2.95
CA ASP A 53 -9.18 8.40 2.81
C ASP A 53 -10.25 9.52 2.79
N PRO A 54 -11.38 9.39 2.06
CA PRO A 54 -12.39 10.45 2.02
C PRO A 54 -13.03 10.72 3.37
N ILE A 55 -13.24 9.68 4.21
CA ILE A 55 -13.79 9.82 5.55
C ILE A 55 -12.80 10.56 6.45
N ASP A 56 -11.56 10.08 6.51
CA ASP A 56 -10.56 10.58 7.46
C ASP A 56 -10.08 12.00 7.10
N ILE A 57 -9.86 12.27 5.80
CA ILE A 57 -9.51 13.61 5.33
C ILE A 57 -10.72 14.55 5.42
N GLY A 58 -11.93 14.07 5.11
CA GLY A 58 -13.18 14.83 5.27
C GLY A 58 -13.37 15.27 6.72
N LEU A 59 -13.14 14.37 7.68
CA LEU A 59 -13.18 14.67 9.11
C LEU A 59 -12.10 15.71 9.50
N ALA A 60 -10.89 15.59 8.96
CA ALA A 60 -9.84 16.58 9.19
C ALA A 60 -10.23 17.94 8.59
N ARG A 61 -10.84 17.97 7.38
CA ARG A 61 -11.34 19.19 6.74
C ARG A 61 -12.36 19.93 7.60
N GLY A 62 -13.33 19.20 8.16
CA GLY A 62 -14.42 19.77 8.96
C GLY A 62 -14.01 20.28 10.34
N ARG A 63 -12.88 19.83 10.93
CA ARG A 63 -12.45 20.21 12.27
C ARG A 63 -11.66 21.51 12.28
N SER A 64 -11.89 22.38 13.28
CA SER A 64 -10.98 23.47 13.60
C SER A 64 -9.66 22.95 14.18
N PHE A 65 -8.59 23.77 14.19
CA PHE A 65 -7.33 23.39 14.83
C PHE A 65 -7.51 23.05 16.31
N LEU A 66 -8.36 23.77 17.03
CA LEU A 66 -8.64 23.48 18.44
C LEU A 66 -9.29 22.08 18.58
N GLN A 67 -10.29 21.76 17.78
CA GLN A 67 -10.95 20.45 17.80
C GLN A 67 -9.98 19.31 17.48
N ILE A 68 -9.03 19.50 16.56
CA ILE A 68 -8.01 18.48 16.23
C ILE A 68 -7.21 18.07 17.48
N PHE A 69 -6.94 19.00 18.40
CA PHE A 69 -6.16 18.73 19.61
C PHE A 69 -7.01 18.34 20.82
N THR A 70 -8.32 18.61 20.82
CA THR A 70 -9.17 18.43 22.01
C THR A 70 -10.14 17.27 21.93
N THR A 71 -10.36 16.66 20.75
CA THR A 71 -11.26 15.52 20.59
C THR A 71 -10.82 14.56 19.51
N SER A 72 -11.16 13.27 19.67
CA SER A 72 -11.04 12.26 18.61
C SER A 72 -12.39 11.60 18.28
N GLN A 73 -13.52 12.13 18.73
CA GLN A 73 -14.85 11.62 18.42
C GLN A 73 -15.07 11.52 16.91
N GLY A 74 -15.66 10.42 16.44
CA GLY A 74 -15.80 10.11 15.01
C GLY A 74 -14.52 9.59 14.35
N TYR A 75 -13.43 9.44 15.12
CA TYR A 75 -12.17 8.87 14.65
C TYR A 75 -11.58 7.96 15.73
N LEU A 76 -11.29 6.73 15.38
CA LEU A 76 -10.81 5.70 16.32
C LEU A 76 -9.46 6.01 17.00
N TYR A 77 -8.75 7.02 16.51
CA TYR A 77 -7.36 7.31 16.90
C TYR A 77 -7.19 8.77 17.28
N TYR A 78 -6.26 9.06 18.19
CA TYR A 78 -5.87 10.43 18.51
C TYR A 78 -4.54 10.80 17.81
N ARG A 79 -4.64 11.39 16.61
CA ARG A 79 -3.50 11.70 15.72
C ARG A 79 -3.50 13.16 15.24
N PRO A 80 -3.43 14.13 16.15
CA PRO A 80 -3.61 15.54 15.80
C PRO A 80 -2.59 16.03 14.75
N PHE A 81 -1.33 15.56 14.78
CA PHE A 81 -0.32 16.00 13.81
C PHE A 81 -0.56 15.43 12.41
N ALA A 82 -1.19 14.28 12.28
CA ALA A 82 -1.63 13.78 10.97
C ALA A 82 -2.69 14.71 10.37
N PHE A 83 -3.70 15.09 11.14
CA PHE A 83 -4.75 16.01 10.71
C PHE A 83 -4.20 17.40 10.34
N VAL A 84 -3.26 17.93 11.15
CA VAL A 84 -2.57 19.19 10.85
C VAL A 84 -1.80 19.08 9.54
N LEU A 85 -1.06 17.98 9.33
CA LEU A 85 -0.31 17.74 8.09
C LEU A 85 -1.25 17.73 6.87
N TRP A 86 -2.37 17.01 6.95
CA TRP A 86 -3.34 16.93 5.86
C TRP A 86 -3.96 18.30 5.52
N LYS A 87 -4.32 19.09 6.54
CA LYS A 87 -4.79 20.47 6.35
C LYS A 87 -3.73 21.37 5.70
N LEU A 88 -2.48 21.25 6.12
CA LEU A 88 -1.38 22.04 5.55
C LEU A 88 -1.14 21.67 4.08
N LEU A 89 -1.14 20.37 3.76
CA LEU A 89 -0.97 19.91 2.38
C LEU A 89 -2.11 20.41 1.48
N ALA A 90 -3.34 20.37 1.95
CA ALA A 90 -4.47 20.91 1.21
C ALA A 90 -4.37 22.43 1.04
N ALA A 91 -3.99 23.15 2.09
CA ALA A 91 -3.82 24.61 2.04
C ALA A 91 -2.71 25.05 1.04
N LEU A 92 -1.61 24.29 0.97
CA LEU A 92 -0.51 24.55 0.04
C LEU A 92 -0.89 24.32 -1.42
N GLN A 93 -1.83 23.44 -1.70
CA GLN A 93 -2.29 23.13 -3.06
C GLN A 93 -3.53 23.91 -3.46
N GLY A 94 -4.23 24.54 -2.53
CA GLY A 94 -5.55 25.13 -2.74
C GLY A 94 -6.69 24.12 -2.81
N GLU A 95 -6.38 22.81 -2.84
CA GLU A 95 -7.32 21.69 -2.95
C GLU A 95 -6.76 20.40 -2.31
N TYR A 96 -7.60 19.38 -2.18
CA TYR A 96 -7.17 18.04 -1.77
C TYR A 96 -6.72 17.23 -3.00
N ASN A 97 -5.46 17.34 -3.37
CA ASN A 97 -4.86 16.58 -4.46
C ASN A 97 -3.99 15.43 -3.89
N PRO A 98 -4.22 14.16 -4.25
CA PRO A 98 -3.49 13.02 -3.70
C PRO A 98 -1.98 13.05 -3.98
N LEU A 99 -1.54 13.69 -5.07
CA LEU A 99 -0.13 13.74 -5.48
C LEU A 99 0.80 14.27 -4.38
N ALA A 100 0.46 15.40 -3.73
CA ALA A 100 1.32 15.95 -2.67
C ALA A 100 1.35 15.08 -1.42
N PHE A 101 0.24 14.41 -1.11
CA PHE A 101 0.18 13.46 0.01
C PHE A 101 1.08 12.27 -0.25
N HIS A 102 1.00 11.64 -1.42
CA HIS A 102 1.89 10.55 -1.82
C HIS A 102 3.36 10.99 -1.87
N LEU A 103 3.65 12.18 -2.41
CA LEU A 103 5.01 12.72 -2.45
C LEU A 103 5.62 12.86 -1.05
N VAL A 104 4.87 13.41 -0.09
CA VAL A 104 5.32 13.54 1.30
C VAL A 104 5.57 12.17 1.92
N HIS A 105 4.72 11.17 1.67
CA HIS A 105 4.92 9.81 2.16
C HIS A 105 6.17 9.15 1.58
N ILE A 106 6.39 9.25 0.26
CA ILE A 106 7.56 8.68 -0.41
C ILE A 106 8.85 9.36 0.05
N LEU A 107 8.87 10.70 0.12
CA LEU A 107 10.03 11.44 0.62
C LEU A 107 10.34 11.09 2.07
N THR A 108 9.31 10.98 2.92
CA THR A 108 9.47 10.56 4.32
C THR A 108 10.03 9.13 4.39
N GLN A 109 9.58 8.22 3.51
CA GLN A 109 10.11 6.86 3.42
C GLN A 109 11.60 6.87 3.03
N VAL A 110 12.00 7.65 2.04
CA VAL A 110 13.41 7.79 1.65
C VAL A 110 14.26 8.26 2.84
N VAL A 111 13.79 9.28 3.56
CA VAL A 111 14.51 9.78 4.75
C VAL A 111 14.55 8.72 5.85
N ASN A 112 13.46 7.98 6.08
CA ASN A 112 13.44 6.87 7.05
C ASN A 112 14.47 5.78 6.70
N VAL A 113 14.61 5.44 5.43
CA VAL A 113 15.62 4.49 4.96
C VAL A 113 17.04 5.00 5.21
N TRP A 114 17.29 6.30 4.99
CA TRP A 114 18.58 6.94 5.32
C TRP A 114 18.87 6.93 6.83
N LEU A 115 17.84 7.23 7.64
CA LEU A 115 17.98 7.20 9.11
C LEU A 115 18.17 5.77 9.61
N MET A 116 17.49 4.78 9.03
CA MET A 116 17.71 3.37 9.33
C MET A 116 19.14 2.95 8.97
N PHE A 117 19.68 3.36 7.82
CA PHE A 117 21.09 3.17 7.46
C PHE A 117 22.02 3.80 8.51
N ALA A 118 21.75 5.05 8.88
CA ALA A 118 22.56 5.78 9.85
C ALA A 118 22.56 5.12 11.24
N LEU A 119 21.41 4.64 11.71
CA LEU A 119 21.25 3.90 12.96
C LEU A 119 21.94 2.54 12.88
N ALA A 120 21.64 1.76 11.84
CA ALA A 120 22.26 0.46 11.62
C ALA A 120 23.79 0.54 11.53
N LYS A 121 24.35 1.58 10.88
CA LYS A 121 25.79 1.80 10.81
C LYS A 121 26.42 1.99 12.19
N ARG A 122 25.72 2.65 13.13
CA ARG A 122 26.16 2.81 14.51
C ARG A 122 26.13 1.48 15.29
N LEU A 123 25.07 0.71 15.09
CA LEU A 123 24.86 -0.53 15.86
C LEU A 123 25.65 -1.72 15.30
N LEU A 124 25.67 -1.89 14.00
CA LEU A 124 26.33 -3.01 13.31
C LEU A 124 27.84 -2.76 13.11
N ARG A 125 28.25 -1.50 13.08
CA ARG A 125 29.65 -1.05 12.86
C ARG A 125 30.27 -1.51 11.53
N GLN A 126 29.42 -1.89 10.57
CA GLN A 126 29.79 -2.31 9.21
C GLN A 126 28.88 -1.62 8.19
N THR A 127 29.45 -0.86 7.25
CA THR A 127 28.68 -0.07 6.28
C THR A 127 27.84 -0.94 5.36
N PHE A 128 28.38 -2.08 4.92
CA PHE A 128 27.65 -3.02 4.06
C PHE A 128 26.43 -3.61 4.77
N ALA A 129 26.61 -4.15 5.97
CA ALA A 129 25.49 -4.70 6.77
C ALA A 129 24.45 -3.62 7.10
N ALA A 130 24.87 -2.38 7.33
CA ALA A 130 23.96 -1.25 7.53
C ALA A 130 23.15 -0.93 6.27
N GLY A 131 23.76 -0.98 5.09
CA GLY A 131 23.08 -0.84 3.80
C GLY A 131 22.02 -1.92 3.60
N ILE A 132 22.36 -3.16 3.93
CA ILE A 132 21.42 -4.30 3.88
C ILE A 132 20.25 -4.11 4.87
N ALA A 133 20.52 -3.66 6.10
CA ALA A 133 19.45 -3.37 7.06
C ALA A 133 18.49 -2.29 6.54
N ALA A 134 19.04 -1.22 5.96
CA ALA A 134 18.23 -0.16 5.37
C ALA A 134 17.45 -0.61 4.14
N LEU A 135 18.06 -1.46 3.29
CA LEU A 135 17.37 -2.03 2.13
C LEU A 135 16.27 -3.02 2.54
N PHE A 136 16.53 -3.86 3.56
CA PHE A 136 15.51 -4.72 4.15
C PHE A 136 14.34 -3.89 4.69
N PHE A 137 14.62 -2.79 5.38
CA PHE A 137 13.58 -1.88 5.86
C PHE A 137 12.80 -1.22 4.71
N ALA A 138 13.50 -0.77 3.65
CA ALA A 138 12.89 -0.18 2.45
C ALA A 138 11.99 -1.17 1.72
N TRP A 139 12.44 -2.42 1.59
CA TRP A 139 11.76 -3.51 0.88
C TRP A 139 11.06 -4.49 1.82
N TYR A 140 10.75 -4.05 3.03
CA TYR A 140 9.99 -4.90 3.95
C TYR A 140 8.57 -5.13 3.39
N PRO A 141 8.16 -6.39 3.19
CA PRO A 141 6.97 -6.71 2.42
C PRO A 141 5.69 -6.08 2.94
N PHE A 142 5.61 -5.94 4.26
CA PHE A 142 4.44 -5.39 4.94
C PHE A 142 4.40 -3.85 4.97
N SER A 143 5.44 -3.19 4.45
CA SER A 143 5.52 -1.71 4.42
C SER A 143 4.76 -1.08 3.26
N TYR A 144 4.39 -1.85 2.20
CA TYR A 144 3.80 -1.30 0.99
C TYR A 144 2.57 -0.44 1.29
N GLN A 145 1.61 -0.99 2.02
CA GLN A 145 0.40 -0.26 2.40
C GLN A 145 0.70 1.00 3.24
N THR A 146 1.71 0.96 4.11
CA THR A 146 2.09 2.11 4.95
C THR A 146 2.53 3.31 4.13
N VAL A 147 3.27 3.08 3.04
CA VAL A 147 3.85 4.14 2.21
C VAL A 147 2.89 4.62 1.14
N THR A 148 2.08 3.71 0.58
CA THR A 148 1.14 4.02 -0.50
C THR A 148 -0.21 4.53 0.00
N TRP A 149 -0.61 4.19 1.23
CA TRP A 149 -1.86 4.67 1.83
C TRP A 149 -1.62 5.92 2.66
N ILE A 150 -2.06 7.06 2.14
CA ILE A 150 -1.65 8.40 2.56
C ILE A 150 -2.19 8.85 3.93
N ILE A 151 -3.27 8.26 4.43
CA ILE A 151 -3.73 8.56 5.80
C ILE A 151 -2.98 7.76 6.87
N SER A 152 -2.05 6.89 6.50
CA SER A 152 -1.21 6.18 7.46
C SER A 152 -0.06 7.09 7.95
N PRO A 153 -0.09 7.66 9.16
CA PRO A 153 0.95 8.58 9.61
C PRO A 153 2.20 7.87 10.16
N GLN A 154 2.30 6.56 9.95
CA GLN A 154 3.42 5.76 10.45
C GLN A 154 4.78 6.16 9.86
N PRO A 155 4.93 6.55 8.59
CA PRO A 155 6.21 7.04 8.08
C PRO A 155 6.68 8.28 8.84
N GLN A 156 5.80 9.24 9.11
CA GLN A 156 6.12 10.48 9.83
C GLN A 156 6.49 10.19 11.29
N ALA A 157 5.73 9.35 11.99
CA ALA A 157 6.08 8.92 13.35
C ALA A 157 7.44 8.21 13.38
N THR A 158 7.72 7.33 12.42
CA THR A 158 8.99 6.58 12.32
C THR A 158 10.17 7.50 12.09
N LEU A 159 10.01 8.55 11.28
CA LEU A 159 11.02 9.60 11.09
C LEU A 159 11.53 10.12 12.46
N PHE A 160 10.61 10.54 13.30
CA PHE A 160 10.94 11.09 14.61
C PHE A 160 11.44 10.02 15.59
N MET A 161 10.91 8.80 15.55
CA MET A 161 11.42 7.68 16.36
C MET A 161 12.86 7.32 16.01
N LEU A 162 13.21 7.22 14.72
CA LEU A 162 14.58 6.95 14.28
C LEU A 162 15.53 8.09 14.64
N LEU A 163 15.11 9.35 14.48
CA LEU A 163 15.89 10.51 14.94
C LEU A 163 16.11 10.45 16.44
N SER A 164 15.09 10.11 17.22
CA SER A 164 15.19 9.93 18.67
C SER A 164 16.25 8.88 19.03
N ALA A 165 16.20 7.70 18.42
CA ALA A 165 17.17 6.62 18.67
C ALA A 165 18.62 7.03 18.31
N ILE A 166 18.82 7.72 17.19
CA ILE A 166 20.13 8.21 16.74
C ILE A 166 20.70 9.26 17.71
N LEU A 167 19.88 10.25 18.05
CA LEU A 167 20.30 11.32 18.98
C LEU A 167 20.60 10.76 20.37
N TYR A 168 19.79 9.81 20.84
CA TYR A 168 20.04 9.12 22.10
C TYR A 168 21.37 8.40 22.08
N TYR A 169 21.61 7.54 21.08
CA TYR A 169 22.85 6.80 20.92
C TYR A 169 24.07 7.73 20.87
N ASP A 170 24.05 8.76 20.02
CA ASP A 170 25.15 9.71 19.87
C ASP A 170 25.42 10.52 21.14
N GLY A 171 24.38 10.88 21.89
CA GLY A 171 24.52 11.55 23.17
C GLY A 171 25.20 10.67 24.21
N ARG A 172 24.81 9.38 24.27
CA ARG A 172 25.33 8.43 25.24
C ARG A 172 26.76 7.98 24.95
N ILE A 173 27.11 7.68 23.69
CA ILE A 173 28.47 7.26 23.31
C ILE A 173 29.50 8.37 23.56
N LYS A 174 29.21 9.61 23.16
CA LYS A 174 30.09 10.74 23.44
C LYS A 174 30.34 10.97 24.94
N HIS A 175 29.32 10.74 25.75
CA HIS A 175 29.46 10.81 27.20
C HIS A 175 30.38 9.71 27.77
N GLN A 176 30.36 8.49 27.20
CA GLN A 176 31.27 7.43 27.60
C GLN A 176 32.72 7.73 27.19
N GLU A 177 32.95 8.19 25.96
CA GLU A 177 34.27 8.55 25.45
C GLU A 177 34.94 9.66 26.27
N SER A 178 34.19 10.69 26.65
CA SER A 178 34.73 11.81 27.46
C SER A 178 35.19 11.39 28.86
N ARG A 179 34.59 10.32 29.44
CA ARG A 179 35.02 9.77 30.74
C ARG A 179 36.24 8.85 30.66
N LEU A 180 36.61 8.42 29.46
CA LEU A 180 37.75 7.51 29.25
C LEU A 180 39.09 8.26 29.03
N LEU A 181 39.06 9.58 28.92
CA LEU A 181 40.28 10.39 28.79
C LEU A 181 41.07 10.41 30.09
N PRO A 182 42.41 10.20 30.08
CA PRO A 182 43.26 10.28 31.27
C PRO A 182 43.11 11.65 31.98
N GLU A 183 43.21 11.66 33.32
CA GLU A 183 43.09 12.85 34.14
C GLU A 183 44.08 13.96 33.77
N SER A 184 45.29 13.62 33.30
CA SER A 184 46.27 14.58 32.79
C SER A 184 45.78 15.42 31.60
N ARG A 185 44.85 14.88 30.80
CA ARG A 185 44.15 15.62 29.73
C ARG A 185 42.83 16.27 30.16
N GLN A 186 42.31 15.89 31.33
CA GLN A 186 41.13 16.54 31.93
C GLN A 186 41.48 17.93 32.51
N ALA A 187 42.65 18.11 33.05
CA ALA A 187 43.10 19.40 33.62
C ALA A 187 43.30 20.54 32.56
N SER A 188 43.67 20.18 31.32
CA SER A 188 43.67 21.11 30.17
C SER A 188 42.30 21.40 29.61
N HIS A 189 41.27 20.67 30.06
CA HIS A 189 39.93 20.67 29.54
C HIS A 189 38.91 21.35 30.45
N ASN A 190 39.26 22.36 31.23
CA ASN A 190 38.28 23.29 31.83
C ASN A 190 37.43 24.04 30.76
N ARG A 191 37.70 23.80 29.48
CA ARG A 191 36.80 24.08 28.34
C ARG A 191 35.71 23.00 28.11
N LEU A 192 35.53 22.04 29.04
CA LEU A 192 34.59 20.91 28.92
C LEU A 192 33.15 21.26 29.25
N LYS A 193 32.88 22.38 29.94
CA LYS A 193 31.51 22.84 30.22
C LYS A 193 30.60 22.88 28.98
N PRO A 194 31.04 23.41 27.80
CA PRO A 194 30.21 23.44 26.61
C PRO A 194 29.94 22.03 26.00
N ARG A 195 30.88 21.08 26.18
CA ARG A 195 30.71 19.69 25.65
C ARG A 195 29.75 18.84 26.48
N LEU A 196 29.77 18.97 27.80
CA LEU A 196 28.80 18.29 28.69
C LEU A 196 27.39 18.84 28.48
N GLN A 197 27.24 20.16 28.32
CA GLN A 197 25.96 20.77 27.92
C GLN A 197 25.48 20.29 26.55
N SER A 198 26.36 20.03 25.58
CA SER A 198 26.00 19.51 24.25
C SER A 198 25.54 18.06 24.28
N ILE A 199 26.01 17.25 25.23
CA ILE A 199 25.64 15.85 25.39
C ILE A 199 24.22 15.76 25.99
N ASP A 200 23.95 16.52 27.06
CA ASP A 200 22.63 16.60 27.66
C ASP A 200 21.60 17.17 26.67
N ARG A 201 21.98 18.14 25.85
CA ARG A 201 21.15 18.69 24.77
C ARG A 201 20.71 17.65 23.77
N LYS A 202 21.58 16.67 23.39
CA LYS A 202 21.19 15.61 22.46
C LYS A 202 20.17 14.65 23.06
N ILE A 203 20.25 14.36 24.35
CA ILE A 203 19.29 13.50 25.03
C ILE A 203 17.92 14.21 25.14
N TRP A 204 17.91 15.50 25.45
CA TRP A 204 16.68 16.30 25.42
C TRP A 204 16.07 16.40 24.01
N LEU A 205 16.90 16.61 22.98
CA LEU A 205 16.43 16.59 21.59
C LEU A 205 15.90 15.21 21.19
N SER A 206 16.50 14.13 21.69
CA SER A 206 15.99 12.77 21.48
C SER A 206 14.59 12.61 22.08
N ALA A 207 14.40 13.05 23.32
CA ALA A 207 13.09 13.01 23.98
C ALA A 207 12.06 13.90 23.26
N LEU A 208 12.48 15.07 22.76
CA LEU A 208 11.63 15.94 21.94
C LEU A 208 11.22 15.26 20.63
N MET A 209 12.16 14.59 19.94
CA MET A 209 11.80 13.83 18.72
C MET A 209 10.77 12.75 19.03
N LEU A 210 10.92 12.02 20.14
CA LEU A 210 9.91 11.04 20.54
C LEU A 210 8.57 11.71 20.87
N ALA A 211 8.57 12.86 21.54
CA ALA A 211 7.36 13.63 21.81
C ALA A 211 6.64 14.08 20.53
N LEU A 212 7.38 14.40 19.46
CA LEU A 212 6.83 14.73 18.15
C LEU A 212 6.29 13.50 17.40
N ALA A 213 6.81 12.30 17.65
CA ALA A 213 6.30 11.06 17.02
C ALA A 213 4.90 10.68 17.52
N LEU A 214 4.64 10.87 18.81
CA LEU A 214 3.43 10.42 19.50
C LEU A 214 2.12 10.97 18.91
N PRO A 215 2.00 12.28 18.59
CA PRO A 215 0.79 12.84 18.01
C PRO A 215 0.56 12.43 16.53
N PHE A 216 1.53 11.80 15.87
CA PHE A 216 1.32 11.15 14.58
C PHE A 216 0.74 9.75 14.73
N GLN A 217 1.26 8.97 15.68
CA GLN A 217 0.89 7.55 15.81
C GLN A 217 0.98 7.09 17.26
N GLU A 218 -0.12 6.62 17.83
CA GLU A 218 -0.21 6.20 19.23
C GLU A 218 0.76 5.05 19.57
N ASN A 219 1.04 4.15 18.61
CA ASN A 219 1.97 3.03 18.84
C ASN A 219 3.39 3.50 19.19
N ALA A 220 3.74 4.76 18.88
CA ALA A 220 5.01 5.36 19.29
C ALA A 220 5.19 5.40 20.83
N VAL A 221 4.11 5.28 21.61
CA VAL A 221 4.15 5.20 23.07
C VAL A 221 5.02 4.05 23.58
N SER A 222 5.13 2.97 22.81
CA SER A 222 5.97 1.83 23.14
C SER A 222 7.46 2.07 22.84
N PHE A 223 7.80 3.09 22.06
CA PHE A 223 9.19 3.31 21.62
C PHE A 223 10.13 3.74 22.75
N GLY A 224 9.60 4.28 23.84
CA GLY A 224 10.36 4.54 25.07
C GLY A 224 11.06 3.29 25.61
N PHE A 225 10.43 2.13 25.50
CA PHE A 225 11.02 0.84 25.87
C PHE A 225 12.12 0.39 24.88
N VAL A 226 12.02 0.76 23.61
CA VAL A 226 13.10 0.51 22.64
C VAL A 226 14.33 1.33 23.01
N ILE A 227 14.17 2.60 23.42
CA ILE A 227 15.28 3.42 23.92
C ILE A 227 15.88 2.82 25.20
N ALA A 228 15.05 2.32 26.12
CA ALA A 228 15.54 1.63 27.32
C ALA A 228 16.34 0.35 26.96
N ALA A 229 15.84 -0.46 26.04
CA ALA A 229 16.55 -1.63 25.53
C ALA A 229 17.89 -1.26 24.86
N LEU A 230 17.92 -0.15 24.09
CA LEU A 230 19.14 0.39 23.48
C LEU A 230 20.19 0.72 24.55
N GLU A 231 19.80 1.38 25.63
CA GLU A 231 20.70 1.68 26.75
C GLU A 231 21.22 0.42 27.41
N VAL A 232 20.34 -0.48 27.82
CA VAL A 232 20.68 -1.66 28.61
C VAL A 232 21.50 -2.68 27.81
N LEU A 233 21.11 -2.97 26.58
CA LEU A 233 21.69 -4.06 25.80
C LEU A 233 22.90 -3.64 24.97
N LEU A 234 22.93 -2.41 24.46
CA LEU A 234 23.95 -2.03 23.48
C LEU A 234 24.91 -0.93 23.96
N ILE A 235 24.47 -0.05 24.85
CA ILE A 235 25.30 1.06 25.30
C ILE A 235 26.05 0.75 26.61
N THR A 236 25.38 0.12 27.60
CA THR A 236 25.97 -0.12 28.92
C THR A 236 26.82 -1.40 29.03
N GLN A 237 27.01 -2.12 27.96
CA GLN A 237 27.85 -3.33 27.97
C GLN A 237 29.32 -3.04 28.22
N PRO A 238 29.99 -3.80 29.11
CA PRO A 238 31.43 -3.66 29.29
C PRO A 238 32.14 -4.07 27.99
N PRO A 239 33.25 -3.35 27.62
CA PRO A 239 34.10 -3.81 26.53
C PRO A 239 34.61 -5.24 26.85
N PRO A 240 34.91 -6.06 25.83
CA PRO A 240 35.55 -7.35 26.04
C PRO A 240 36.77 -7.18 26.97
N ARG A 241 36.87 -8.04 27.99
CA ARG A 241 38.00 -8.00 28.91
C ARG A 241 39.27 -8.03 28.11
N PRO A 242 40.20 -7.06 28.29
CA PRO A 242 41.54 -7.19 27.72
C PRO A 242 42.19 -8.49 28.25
N PRO A 243 43.09 -9.13 27.49
CA PRO A 243 43.82 -10.29 28.00
C PRO A 243 44.37 -9.95 29.38
N ALA A 244 44.35 -10.93 30.30
CA ALA A 244 44.73 -10.75 31.68
C ALA A 244 46.08 -10.00 31.78
N PRO A 245 46.18 -8.91 32.54
CA PRO A 245 47.44 -8.21 32.66
C PRO A 245 48.47 -9.14 33.27
N SER A 246 49.70 -9.08 32.74
CA SER A 246 50.85 -9.74 33.31
C SER A 246 50.94 -9.40 34.81
N ARG A 247 51.23 -10.41 35.66
CA ARG A 247 51.36 -10.25 37.10
C ARG A 247 52.16 -9.00 37.46
N GLY A 248 51.56 -7.99 38.09
CA GLY A 248 52.23 -6.80 38.61
C GLY A 248 51.58 -5.45 38.34
N SER A 249 50.54 -5.34 37.53
CA SER A 249 49.81 -4.07 37.39
C SER A 249 48.79 -3.90 38.51
N PRO A 250 48.67 -2.69 39.12
CA PRO A 250 47.62 -2.44 40.13
C PRO A 250 46.26 -2.66 39.50
N VAL A 251 45.43 -3.45 40.19
CA VAL A 251 44.06 -3.77 39.79
C VAL A 251 43.33 -2.44 39.66
N SER A 252 43.04 -2.02 38.44
CA SER A 252 42.19 -0.86 38.18
C SER A 252 40.83 -1.15 38.82
N GLN A 253 40.45 -0.28 39.78
CA GLN A 253 39.15 -0.32 40.48
C GLN A 253 38.02 -0.60 39.49
N GLY A 254 37.21 -1.60 39.79
CA GLY A 254 36.11 -2.05 38.93
C GLY A 254 35.23 -0.90 38.47
N ARG A 255 35.21 -0.71 37.16
CA ARG A 255 34.32 0.30 36.55
C ARG A 255 32.88 -0.11 36.83
N GLU A 256 32.20 0.65 37.70
CA GLU A 256 30.74 0.52 37.87
C GLU A 256 30.03 0.99 36.61
N TRP A 257 29.53 0.06 35.83
CA TRP A 257 28.66 0.30 34.69
C TRP A 257 27.25 0.53 35.22
N ARG A 258 26.92 1.79 35.57
CA ARG A 258 25.57 2.14 36.04
C ARG A 258 24.68 2.46 34.84
N VAL A 259 23.56 1.76 34.73
CA VAL A 259 22.44 2.15 33.89
C VAL A 259 22.03 3.57 34.27
N LYS A 260 22.03 4.46 33.31
CA LYS A 260 21.65 5.86 33.57
C LYS A 260 20.14 6.02 33.52
N TRP A 261 19.62 6.94 34.28
CA TRP A 261 18.18 7.27 34.36
C TRP A 261 17.63 7.90 33.06
N TYR A 262 18.44 8.24 32.08
CA TYR A 262 18.04 8.89 30.84
C TYR A 262 16.91 8.19 30.05
N PRO A 263 16.79 6.86 29.99
CA PRO A 263 15.63 6.21 29.38
C PRO A 263 14.31 6.55 30.05
N LEU A 264 14.34 6.84 31.39
CA LEU A 264 13.14 7.20 32.13
C LEU A 264 12.51 8.51 31.62
N LEU A 265 13.32 9.43 31.07
CA LEU A 265 12.81 10.63 30.40
C LEU A 265 11.92 10.26 29.22
N HIS A 266 12.37 9.32 28.37
CA HIS A 266 11.60 8.88 27.20
C HIS A 266 10.34 8.09 27.60
N ILE A 267 10.45 7.25 28.63
CA ILE A 267 9.29 6.55 29.20
C ILE A 267 8.31 7.57 29.80
N GLY A 268 8.81 8.59 30.51
CA GLY A 268 7.98 9.67 31.06
C GLY A 268 7.22 10.44 29.98
N VAL A 269 7.87 10.75 28.86
CA VAL A 269 7.21 11.39 27.69
C VAL A 269 6.11 10.49 27.13
N CYS A 270 6.36 9.19 27.01
CA CYS A 270 5.35 8.22 26.56
C CYS A 270 4.17 8.11 27.52
N LEU A 271 4.44 8.06 28.82
CA LEU A 271 3.39 8.00 29.86
C LEU A 271 2.56 9.28 29.89
N ALA A 272 3.19 10.45 29.74
CA ALA A 272 2.48 11.74 29.67
C ALA A 272 1.54 11.79 28.46
N PHE A 273 1.98 11.29 27.28
CA PHE A 273 1.11 11.19 26.12
C PHE A 273 0.00 10.15 26.33
N ALA A 274 0.31 9.01 26.93
CA ALA A 274 -0.71 8.00 27.25
C ALA A 274 -1.78 8.56 28.19
N ALA A 275 -1.38 9.33 29.22
CA ALA A 275 -2.31 10.01 30.11
C ALA A 275 -3.19 11.02 29.35
N LEU A 276 -2.59 11.83 28.47
CA LEU A 276 -3.33 12.74 27.58
C LEU A 276 -4.32 11.97 26.71
N TRP A 277 -3.90 10.85 26.11
CA TRP A 277 -4.73 10.02 25.27
C TRP A 277 -5.96 9.48 26.03
N PHE A 278 -5.84 9.15 27.32
CA PHE A 278 -6.98 8.73 28.15
C PHE A 278 -7.95 9.87 28.49
N ILE A 279 -7.45 11.11 28.58
CA ILE A 279 -8.26 12.29 28.91
C ILE A 279 -9.07 12.78 27.70
N ILE A 280 -8.53 12.67 26.48
CA ILE A 280 -9.17 13.15 25.24
C ILE A 280 -10.47 12.38 24.99
N PRO A 281 -11.61 13.07 24.76
CA PRO A 281 -12.87 12.43 24.36
C PRO A 281 -12.73 11.61 23.07
N LYS A 282 -13.21 10.37 23.11
CA LYS A 282 -13.16 9.42 21.98
C LYS A 282 -14.37 8.49 21.99
N ASP A 283 -14.55 7.74 20.92
CA ASP A 283 -15.61 6.74 20.84
C ASP A 283 -15.35 5.57 21.81
N PRO A 284 -16.39 5.00 22.46
CA PRO A 284 -16.25 4.04 23.54
C PRO A 284 -15.54 2.73 23.17
N ASP A 285 -15.58 2.32 21.88
CA ASP A 285 -15.04 1.03 21.41
C ASP A 285 -13.56 1.08 21.02
N SER A 286 -12.85 2.13 21.35
CA SER A 286 -11.50 2.39 20.82
C SER A 286 -10.39 1.51 21.38
N ALA A 287 -10.59 0.75 22.46
CA ALA A 287 -9.55 -0.12 23.01
C ALA A 287 -10.11 -1.29 23.85
N ILE A 288 -10.26 -2.45 23.23
CA ILE A 288 -10.58 -3.70 23.93
C ILE A 288 -9.41 -4.67 23.77
N ALA A 289 -8.85 -5.15 24.90
CA ALA A 289 -7.82 -6.18 24.87
C ALA A 289 -8.39 -7.49 24.28
N ARG A 290 -7.72 -8.05 23.28
CA ARG A 290 -8.21 -9.24 22.57
C ARG A 290 -7.22 -10.40 22.57
N PHE A 291 -5.90 -10.17 22.51
CA PHE A 291 -4.84 -11.17 22.51
C PHE A 291 -5.18 -12.44 21.72
N ASP A 292 -5.77 -12.26 20.56
CA ASP A 292 -6.19 -13.35 19.70
C ASP A 292 -4.99 -14.16 19.18
N GLN A 293 -5.08 -15.50 19.25
CA GLN A 293 -4.00 -16.39 18.87
C GLN A 293 -3.62 -16.27 17.41
N ALA A 294 -4.61 -16.23 16.51
CA ALA A 294 -4.37 -16.08 15.07
C ALA A 294 -3.64 -14.78 14.76
N SER A 295 -4.07 -13.65 15.38
CA SER A 295 -3.38 -12.37 15.28
C SER A 295 -1.92 -12.44 15.71
N GLY A 296 -1.63 -13.15 16.81
CA GLY A 296 -0.27 -13.35 17.31
C GLY A 296 0.64 -14.02 16.26
N TRP A 297 0.19 -15.11 15.65
CA TRP A 297 0.96 -15.80 14.61
C TRP A 297 1.14 -14.95 13.35
N TYR A 298 0.10 -14.22 12.92
CA TYR A 298 0.20 -13.31 11.79
C TYR A 298 1.21 -12.18 12.03
N LEU A 299 1.21 -11.61 13.22
CA LEU A 299 2.16 -10.57 13.59
C LEU A 299 3.60 -11.11 13.65
N LEU A 300 3.78 -12.33 14.14
CA LEU A 300 5.09 -12.97 14.25
C LEU A 300 5.71 -13.28 12.87
N GLN A 301 4.91 -13.56 11.83
CA GLN A 301 5.43 -13.84 10.50
C GLN A 301 6.32 -12.71 9.95
N GLY A 302 6.06 -11.46 10.32
CA GLY A 302 6.89 -10.33 9.90
C GLY A 302 8.33 -10.41 10.40
N LEU A 303 8.56 -10.95 11.61
CA LEU A 303 9.91 -11.17 12.15
C LEU A 303 10.64 -12.29 11.40
N ILE A 304 9.91 -13.36 11.07
CA ILE A 304 10.46 -14.54 10.37
C ILE A 304 10.26 -14.47 8.85
N TRP A 305 9.96 -13.31 8.30
CA TRP A 305 9.65 -13.11 6.88
C TRP A 305 10.54 -13.90 5.91
N PRO A 306 11.85 -13.99 6.09
CA PRO A 306 12.70 -14.74 5.18
C PRO A 306 12.34 -16.23 5.05
N VAL A 307 11.80 -16.80 6.13
CA VAL A 307 11.37 -18.21 6.17
C VAL A 307 9.94 -18.36 5.64
N ALA A 308 9.22 -17.25 5.53
CA ALA A 308 7.83 -17.22 5.12
C ALA A 308 7.57 -17.88 3.76
N GLY A 309 8.43 -17.65 2.77
CA GLY A 309 8.32 -18.29 1.45
C GLY A 309 8.51 -19.82 1.52
N ALA A 310 9.41 -20.29 2.37
CA ALA A 310 9.58 -21.72 2.60
C ALA A 310 8.33 -22.36 3.23
N VAL A 311 7.63 -21.61 4.10
CA VAL A 311 6.35 -22.04 4.69
C VAL A 311 5.24 -22.15 3.63
N GLY A 312 5.24 -21.29 2.62
CA GLY A 312 4.34 -21.40 1.46
C GLY A 312 4.54 -22.73 0.70
N ALA A 313 5.79 -23.08 0.41
CA ALA A 313 6.13 -24.36 -0.18
C ALA A 313 5.70 -25.56 0.68
N TRP A 314 5.89 -25.47 2.00
CA TRP A 314 5.44 -26.49 2.96
C TRP A 314 3.93 -26.77 2.85
N ARG A 315 3.10 -25.74 2.66
CA ARG A 315 1.64 -25.91 2.52
C ARG A 315 1.26 -26.75 1.31
N ALA A 316 2.02 -26.69 0.23
CA ALA A 316 1.82 -27.54 -0.95
C ALA A 316 2.16 -29.00 -0.67
N TRP A 317 3.17 -29.27 0.17
CA TRP A 317 3.61 -30.62 0.52
C TRP A 317 2.78 -31.28 1.65
N PHE A 318 2.26 -30.46 2.57
CA PHE A 318 1.54 -30.93 3.77
C PHE A 318 0.22 -30.14 3.96
N PRO A 319 -0.77 -30.29 3.06
CA PRO A 319 -2.01 -29.51 3.13
C PRO A 319 -2.79 -29.73 4.44
N ALA A 320 -2.74 -30.92 5.03
CA ALA A 320 -3.39 -31.23 6.31
C ALA A 320 -2.85 -30.41 7.50
N LEU A 321 -1.57 -30.01 7.46
CA LEU A 321 -0.94 -29.16 8.48
C LEU A 321 -1.12 -27.66 8.22
N SER A 322 -1.86 -27.31 7.15
CA SER A 322 -2.02 -25.91 6.71
C SER A 322 -3.41 -25.34 7.00
N ASN A 323 -4.20 -26.05 7.79
CA ASN A 323 -5.51 -25.58 8.25
C ASN A 323 -5.54 -25.49 9.78
N PRO A 324 -5.69 -24.29 10.39
CA PRO A 324 -5.83 -23.00 9.71
C PRO A 324 -4.56 -22.52 8.99
N ALA A 325 -4.70 -21.53 8.11
CA ALA A 325 -3.62 -21.07 7.24
C ALA A 325 -2.33 -20.60 7.96
N TRP A 326 -2.44 -20.21 9.24
CA TRP A 326 -1.32 -19.79 10.10
C TRP A 326 -0.63 -20.97 10.82
N ALA A 327 -1.20 -22.17 10.78
CA ALA A 327 -0.66 -23.33 11.53
C ALA A 327 0.82 -23.65 11.24
N PRO A 328 1.34 -23.56 10.00
CA PRO A 328 2.75 -23.77 9.73
C PRO A 328 3.69 -22.82 10.49
N LEU A 329 3.21 -21.64 10.91
CA LEU A 329 3.99 -20.69 11.70
C LEU A 329 4.33 -21.18 13.09
N ILE A 330 3.51 -22.12 13.66
CA ILE A 330 3.75 -22.72 14.98
C ILE A 330 5.11 -23.45 15.02
N LEU A 331 5.50 -24.07 13.90
CA LEU A 331 6.80 -24.75 13.79
C LEU A 331 7.88 -23.81 13.24
N ALA A 332 7.58 -23.06 12.19
CA ALA A 332 8.57 -22.23 11.52
C ALA A 332 9.11 -21.10 12.42
N ALA A 333 8.27 -20.49 13.24
CA ALA A 333 8.71 -19.37 14.07
C ALA A 333 9.67 -19.81 15.20
N PRO A 334 9.35 -20.81 16.06
CA PRO A 334 10.28 -21.26 17.08
C PRO A 334 11.60 -21.77 16.51
N ILE A 335 11.56 -22.57 15.43
CA ILE A 335 12.77 -23.09 14.79
C ILE A 335 13.65 -21.94 14.29
N THR A 336 13.06 -20.96 13.61
CA THR A 336 13.81 -19.79 13.12
C THR A 336 14.40 -18.98 14.27
N LEU A 337 13.63 -18.72 15.32
CA LEU A 337 14.11 -17.96 16.47
C LEU A 337 15.21 -18.69 17.23
N LEU A 338 15.11 -20.01 17.39
CA LEU A 338 16.16 -20.83 18.01
C LEU A 338 17.43 -20.86 17.16
N ALA A 339 17.31 -20.97 15.83
CA ALA A 339 18.44 -20.92 14.92
C ALA A 339 19.14 -19.56 14.97
N LEU A 340 18.39 -18.46 14.94
CA LEU A 340 18.92 -17.12 15.10
C LEU A 340 19.58 -16.93 16.46
N PHE A 341 18.93 -17.32 17.55
CA PHE A 341 19.50 -17.28 18.89
C PHE A 341 20.84 -18.03 18.97
N ALA A 342 20.89 -19.27 18.46
CA ALA A 342 22.12 -20.09 18.45
C ALA A 342 23.23 -19.43 17.62
N ALA A 343 22.92 -18.81 16.47
CA ALA A 343 23.86 -18.09 15.63
C ALA A 343 24.44 -16.88 16.37
N TYR A 344 23.58 -16.05 16.97
CA TYR A 344 23.99 -14.86 17.72
C TYR A 344 24.74 -15.21 19.01
N TRP A 345 24.37 -16.29 19.68
CA TRP A 345 25.09 -16.79 20.86
C TRP A 345 26.53 -17.20 20.49
N ARG A 346 26.68 -18.05 19.46
CA ARG A 346 28.00 -18.47 18.98
C ARG A 346 28.81 -17.32 18.39
N GLY A 347 28.13 -16.39 17.69
CA GLY A 347 28.72 -15.16 17.12
C GLY A 347 28.97 -14.05 18.13
N ARG A 348 28.66 -14.27 19.42
CA ARG A 348 28.88 -13.33 20.54
C ARG A 348 28.22 -11.96 20.39
N ARG A 349 27.07 -11.92 19.72
CA ARG A 349 26.28 -10.69 19.53
C ARG A 349 24.83 -10.81 20.03
N LEU A 350 24.60 -11.62 21.07
CA LEU A 350 23.28 -11.79 21.70
C LEU A 350 22.57 -10.47 22.04
N PRO A 351 23.27 -9.42 22.55
CA PRO A 351 22.61 -8.16 22.85
C PRO A 351 21.94 -7.53 21.64
N LEU A 352 22.53 -7.63 20.46
CA LEU A 352 21.95 -7.11 19.22
C LEU A 352 20.68 -7.90 18.83
N PHE A 353 20.70 -9.24 18.98
CA PHE A 353 19.55 -10.08 18.75
C PHE A 353 18.39 -9.70 19.68
N PHE A 354 18.64 -9.63 20.98
CA PHE A 354 17.60 -9.24 21.94
C PHE A 354 17.11 -7.81 21.73
N PHE A 355 17.98 -6.89 21.35
CA PHE A 355 17.56 -5.53 21.01
C PHE A 355 16.57 -5.52 19.85
N GLY A 356 16.89 -6.20 18.75
CA GLY A 356 15.99 -6.31 17.60
C GLY A 356 14.69 -7.01 17.94
N LEU A 357 14.73 -8.08 18.77
CA LEU A 357 13.56 -8.81 19.22
C LEU A 357 12.65 -7.97 20.13
N ILE A 358 13.23 -7.24 21.08
CA ILE A 358 12.48 -6.30 21.93
C ILE A 358 11.88 -5.19 21.11
N TRP A 359 12.64 -4.58 20.19
CA TRP A 359 12.10 -3.57 19.30
C TRP A 359 10.87 -4.09 18.54
N TYR A 360 11.01 -5.25 17.89
CA TYR A 360 9.90 -5.86 17.16
C TYR A 360 8.70 -6.13 18.07
N GLY A 361 8.91 -6.84 19.15
CA GLY A 361 7.85 -7.26 20.08
C GLY A 361 7.11 -6.09 20.73
N VAL A 362 7.85 -5.10 21.21
CA VAL A 362 7.27 -3.91 21.86
C VAL A 362 6.43 -3.08 20.89
N MET A 363 6.82 -2.99 19.62
CA MET A 363 6.03 -2.26 18.61
C MET A 363 4.79 -3.04 18.16
N VAL A 364 4.81 -4.37 18.25
CA VAL A 364 3.68 -5.25 17.87
C VAL A 364 2.68 -5.43 19.01
N LEU A 365 3.15 -5.43 20.27
CA LEU A 365 2.36 -5.76 21.46
C LEU A 365 1.07 -4.92 21.62
N PRO A 366 1.07 -3.58 21.46
CA PRO A 366 -0.14 -2.77 21.60
C PRO A 366 -1.22 -3.16 20.58
N ILE A 367 -0.80 -3.53 19.39
CA ILE A 367 -1.70 -3.93 18.30
C ILE A 367 -2.33 -5.29 18.61
N TRP A 368 -1.52 -6.25 19.03
CA TRP A 368 -2.02 -7.56 19.45
C TRP A 368 -2.99 -7.48 20.63
N ALA A 369 -2.71 -6.58 21.58
CA ALA A 369 -3.58 -6.34 22.72
C ALA A 369 -4.92 -5.68 22.37
N THR A 370 -4.97 -4.84 21.31
CA THR A 370 -6.14 -3.98 21.05
C THR A 370 -6.94 -4.35 19.80
N ARG A 371 -6.38 -5.17 18.87
CA ARG A 371 -6.98 -5.45 17.56
C ARG A 371 -7.19 -6.93 17.32
N GLY A 372 -8.40 -7.29 16.86
CA GLY A 372 -8.73 -8.66 16.47
C GLY A 372 -8.19 -9.02 15.09
N PHE A 373 -8.29 -10.33 14.78
CA PHE A 373 -7.75 -10.93 13.56
C PHE A 373 -8.20 -10.27 12.25
N GLY A 374 -9.47 -9.92 12.12
CA GLY A 374 -9.99 -9.27 10.93
C GLY A 374 -9.25 -7.96 10.59
N TYR A 375 -8.91 -7.17 11.62
CA TYR A 375 -8.12 -5.95 11.43
C TYR A 375 -6.65 -6.25 11.11
N VAL A 376 -6.04 -7.16 11.86
CA VAL A 376 -4.62 -7.53 11.68
C VAL A 376 -4.38 -8.10 10.28
N GLY A 377 -5.27 -9.00 9.83
CA GLY A 377 -5.15 -9.65 8.52
C GLY A 377 -5.27 -8.71 7.31
N THR A 378 -5.94 -7.54 7.48
CA THR A 378 -6.10 -6.55 6.41
C THR A 378 -5.13 -5.38 6.51
N SER A 379 -4.34 -5.29 7.58
CA SER A 379 -3.56 -4.12 7.94
C SER A 379 -2.06 -4.40 8.09
N PRO A 380 -1.35 -4.84 7.04
CA PRO A 380 0.10 -5.14 7.12
C PRO A 380 0.94 -3.94 7.59
N ARG A 381 0.47 -2.73 7.38
CA ARG A 381 1.10 -1.47 7.82
C ARG A 381 1.49 -1.43 9.29
N ILE A 382 0.78 -2.19 10.12
CA ILE A 382 1.05 -2.25 11.57
C ILE A 382 2.44 -2.80 11.91
N LEU A 383 3.07 -3.53 10.98
CA LEU A 383 4.41 -4.09 11.13
C LEU A 383 5.53 -3.13 10.69
N TYR A 384 5.20 -1.97 10.14
CA TYR A 384 6.16 -1.05 9.56
C TYR A 384 7.25 -0.59 10.55
N VAL A 385 6.87 -0.12 11.73
CA VAL A 385 7.85 0.34 12.74
C VAL A 385 8.64 -0.83 13.32
N ALA A 386 7.99 -1.98 13.48
CA ALA A 386 8.62 -3.22 13.94
C ALA A 386 9.69 -3.74 12.96
N ALA A 387 9.57 -3.41 11.67
CA ALA A 387 10.54 -3.77 10.64
C ALA A 387 11.97 -3.34 10.95
N GLY A 388 12.16 -2.24 11.70
CA GLY A 388 13.49 -1.80 12.15
C GLY A 388 14.21 -2.85 12.99
N GLY A 389 13.50 -3.49 13.92
CA GLY A 389 14.03 -4.58 14.74
C GLY A 389 14.37 -5.83 13.92
N ALA A 390 13.44 -6.24 13.02
CA ALA A 390 13.68 -7.36 12.11
C ALA A 390 14.87 -7.11 11.18
N ALA A 391 14.98 -5.92 10.59
CA ALA A 391 16.08 -5.53 9.72
C ALA A 391 17.45 -5.63 10.41
N LEU A 392 17.53 -5.21 11.67
CA LEU A 392 18.77 -5.32 12.46
C LEU A 392 19.14 -6.78 12.76
N ILE A 393 18.16 -7.63 13.06
CA ILE A 393 18.42 -9.08 13.29
C ILE A 393 18.94 -9.71 12.00
N TRP A 394 18.24 -9.57 10.89
CA TRP A 394 18.63 -10.25 9.65
C TRP A 394 19.91 -9.74 9.04
N ALA A 395 20.12 -8.43 8.97
CA ALA A 395 21.37 -7.86 8.49
C ALA A 395 22.53 -8.07 9.46
N GLY A 396 22.25 -8.17 10.74
CA GLY A 396 23.24 -8.43 11.78
C GLY A 396 23.95 -9.79 11.64
N LEU A 397 23.31 -10.78 10.98
CA LEU A 397 23.95 -12.07 10.65
C LEU A 397 25.26 -11.92 9.86
N LEU A 398 25.33 -10.89 9.00
CA LEU A 398 26.54 -10.57 8.22
C LEU A 398 27.71 -10.10 9.08
N THR A 399 27.42 -9.69 10.32
CA THR A 399 28.41 -9.13 11.25
C THR A 399 28.88 -10.14 12.30
N LEU A 400 28.36 -11.37 12.28
CA LEU A 400 28.75 -12.41 13.22
C LEU A 400 30.15 -12.92 12.91
N ASP A 401 30.96 -13.07 13.96
CA ASP A 401 32.31 -13.61 13.88
C ASP A 401 32.45 -14.86 14.77
N PHE A 402 32.89 -15.95 14.16
CA PHE A 402 33.04 -17.25 14.82
C PHE A 402 34.54 -17.53 15.07
N ARG A 403 34.83 -18.29 16.13
CA ARG A 403 36.21 -18.63 16.54
C ARG A 403 36.97 -19.41 15.49
N LEU A 404 36.30 -20.32 14.76
CA LEU A 404 36.91 -21.15 13.73
C LEU A 404 36.94 -20.39 12.40
N ALA A 405 38.13 -20.04 11.91
CA ALA A 405 38.33 -19.25 10.71
C ALA A 405 37.64 -19.85 9.46
N ARG A 406 37.75 -21.20 9.29
CA ARG A 406 37.09 -21.90 8.18
C ARG A 406 35.54 -21.77 8.26
N PHE A 407 34.95 -21.95 9.45
CA PHE A 407 33.51 -21.78 9.68
C PHE A 407 33.08 -20.34 9.48
N ASN A 408 33.88 -19.36 9.92
CA ASN A 408 33.57 -17.93 9.73
C ASN A 408 33.51 -17.56 8.25
N ARG A 409 34.38 -18.11 7.40
CA ARG A 409 34.35 -17.89 5.94
C ARG A 409 33.07 -18.46 5.32
N TRP A 410 32.73 -19.69 5.66
CA TRP A 410 31.49 -20.32 5.19
C TRP A 410 30.24 -19.56 5.67
N TRP A 411 30.26 -19.15 6.94
CA TRP A 411 29.16 -18.35 7.49
C TRP A 411 28.91 -17.04 6.71
N LYS A 412 29.95 -16.30 6.38
CA LYS A 412 29.81 -15.06 5.60
C LYS A 412 29.20 -15.30 4.22
N VAL A 413 29.56 -16.38 3.56
CA VAL A 413 28.96 -16.79 2.28
C VAL A 413 27.48 -17.17 2.48
N MET A 414 27.19 -18.06 3.43
CA MET A 414 25.83 -18.55 3.67
C MET A 414 24.90 -17.42 4.12
N SER A 415 25.33 -16.56 5.03
CA SER A 415 24.54 -15.42 5.48
C SER A 415 24.32 -14.40 4.35
N GLY A 416 25.31 -14.22 3.45
CA GLY A 416 25.16 -13.40 2.25
C GLY A 416 24.10 -13.96 1.29
N ILE A 417 24.13 -15.26 1.02
CA ILE A 417 23.14 -15.97 0.19
C ILE A 417 21.74 -15.84 0.82
N LEU A 418 21.62 -16.10 2.12
CA LEU A 418 20.36 -15.98 2.84
C LEU A 418 19.78 -14.57 2.72
N VAL A 419 20.58 -13.54 2.98
CA VAL A 419 20.14 -12.15 2.88
C VAL A 419 19.75 -11.79 1.45
N ALA A 420 20.50 -12.24 0.45
CA ALA A 420 20.13 -12.04 -0.95
C ALA A 420 18.79 -12.69 -1.28
N ALA A 421 18.55 -13.92 -0.84
CA ALA A 421 17.28 -14.62 -1.02
C ALA A 421 16.11 -13.88 -0.37
N ILE A 422 16.31 -13.32 0.84
CA ILE A 422 15.33 -12.48 1.54
C ILE A 422 14.96 -11.25 0.70
N LEU A 423 15.96 -10.53 0.20
CA LEU A 423 15.75 -9.32 -0.58
C LEU A 423 15.04 -9.62 -1.91
N VAL A 424 15.41 -10.70 -2.60
CA VAL A 424 14.74 -11.15 -3.82
C VAL A 424 13.29 -11.50 -3.54
N GLN A 425 13.02 -12.29 -2.50
CA GLN A 425 11.67 -12.65 -2.11
C GLN A 425 10.83 -11.40 -1.75
N SER A 426 11.41 -10.46 -1.02
CA SER A 426 10.77 -9.19 -0.68
C SER A 426 10.45 -8.36 -1.93
N ALA A 427 11.38 -8.27 -2.88
CA ALA A 427 11.20 -7.55 -4.13
C ALA A 427 10.08 -8.16 -4.98
N LEU A 428 10.05 -9.49 -5.11
CA LEU A 428 9.00 -10.20 -5.86
C LEU A 428 7.63 -9.96 -5.22
N PHE A 429 7.52 -10.08 -3.90
CA PHE A 429 6.29 -9.81 -3.18
C PHE A 429 5.81 -8.36 -3.36
N LEU A 430 6.70 -7.39 -3.19
CA LEU A 430 6.38 -5.97 -3.37
C LEU A 430 5.96 -5.66 -4.81
N ASN A 431 6.61 -6.29 -5.80
CA ASN A 431 6.22 -6.14 -7.19
C ASN A 431 4.80 -6.68 -7.45
N THR A 432 4.45 -7.83 -6.88
CA THR A 432 3.07 -8.36 -6.98
C THR A 432 2.05 -7.40 -6.37
N ARG A 433 2.37 -6.81 -5.21
CA ARG A 433 1.53 -5.80 -4.55
C ARG A 433 1.39 -4.54 -5.40
N LYS A 434 2.50 -4.05 -5.92
CA LYS A 434 2.53 -2.89 -6.82
C LYS A 434 1.66 -3.12 -8.05
N THR A 435 1.86 -4.25 -8.75
CA THR A 435 1.09 -4.60 -9.95
C THR A 435 -0.40 -4.64 -9.66
N LEU A 436 -0.81 -5.26 -8.55
CA LEU A 436 -2.22 -5.30 -8.16
C LEU A 436 -2.81 -3.88 -7.98
N HIS A 437 -2.09 -2.98 -7.32
CA HIS A 437 -2.57 -1.61 -7.14
C HIS A 437 -2.55 -0.83 -8.45
N ASP A 438 -1.48 -0.93 -9.24
CA ASP A 438 -1.36 -0.24 -10.53
C ASP A 438 -2.50 -0.65 -11.50
N GLN A 439 -2.98 -1.90 -11.43
CA GLN A 439 -4.06 -2.41 -12.26
C GLN A 439 -5.47 -2.05 -11.75
N THR A 440 -5.61 -1.80 -10.45
CA THR A 440 -6.94 -1.64 -9.84
C THR A 440 -7.27 -0.20 -9.41
N MET A 441 -6.27 0.62 -9.08
CA MET A 441 -6.48 2.03 -8.68
C MET A 441 -7.11 2.91 -9.78
N PRO A 442 -6.87 2.69 -11.08
CA PRO A 442 -7.54 3.47 -12.13
C PRO A 442 -9.07 3.49 -12.03
N ALA A 443 -9.71 2.41 -11.57
CA ALA A 443 -11.15 2.35 -11.39
C ALA A 443 -11.71 3.48 -10.51
N ILE A 444 -10.97 3.93 -9.51
CA ILE A 444 -11.38 5.02 -8.63
C ILE A 444 -11.32 6.36 -9.37
N TRP A 445 -10.31 6.56 -10.26
CA TRP A 445 -10.23 7.75 -11.08
C TRP A 445 -11.43 7.86 -12.04
N GLU A 446 -11.92 6.73 -12.55
CA GLU A 446 -13.08 6.68 -13.44
C GLU A 446 -14.37 7.05 -12.67
N VAL A 447 -14.52 6.59 -11.41
CA VAL A 447 -15.62 7.05 -10.52
C VAL A 447 -15.57 8.57 -10.30
N ILE A 448 -14.38 9.11 -10.04
CA ILE A 448 -14.20 10.56 -9.82
C ILE A 448 -14.54 11.34 -11.09
N ALA A 449 -14.10 10.87 -12.25
CA ALA A 449 -14.36 11.52 -13.54
C ALA A 449 -15.86 11.51 -13.88
N GLY A 450 -16.53 10.36 -13.72
CA GLY A 450 -17.98 10.23 -13.93
C GLY A 450 -18.77 11.15 -13.02
N GLY A 451 -18.46 11.17 -11.73
CA GLY A 451 -19.12 12.05 -10.77
C GLY A 451 -18.89 13.53 -11.02
N GLN A 452 -17.69 13.92 -11.47
CA GLN A 452 -17.40 15.31 -11.83
C GLN A 452 -18.23 15.78 -13.04
N GLN A 453 -18.41 14.91 -14.05
CA GLN A 453 -19.20 15.22 -15.24
C GLN A 453 -20.69 15.35 -14.96
N ALA A 454 -21.22 14.49 -14.07
CA ALA A 454 -22.63 14.48 -13.75
C ALA A 454 -23.08 15.65 -12.86
N GLY A 455 -22.21 16.17 -12.00
CA GLY A 455 -22.52 17.32 -11.14
C GLY A 455 -23.12 16.92 -9.78
N ASN A 456 -23.51 17.95 -9.01
CA ASN A 456 -24.17 17.77 -7.71
C ASN A 456 -25.56 17.14 -7.90
N GLU A 457 -25.95 16.33 -6.91
CA GLU A 457 -27.26 15.69 -6.80
C GLU A 457 -27.58 14.64 -7.88
N ALA A 458 -26.79 14.52 -8.94
CA ALA A 458 -26.96 13.47 -9.93
C ALA A 458 -26.89 12.11 -9.28
N LYS A 459 -27.79 11.20 -9.69
CA LYS A 459 -27.88 9.84 -9.17
C LYS A 459 -27.14 8.87 -10.08
N LEU A 460 -25.95 8.46 -9.68
CA LEU A 460 -25.04 7.59 -10.44
C LEU A 460 -25.08 6.18 -9.86
N LEU A 461 -25.65 5.25 -10.58
CA LEU A 461 -25.74 3.85 -10.19
C LEU A 461 -24.46 3.11 -10.60
N TYR A 462 -23.77 2.52 -9.63
CA TYR A 462 -22.57 1.72 -9.87
C TYR A 462 -22.89 0.23 -9.68
N ILE A 463 -22.65 -0.56 -10.73
CA ILE A 463 -22.88 -2.01 -10.73
C ILE A 463 -21.54 -2.73 -10.66
N ASN A 464 -21.46 -3.73 -9.78
CA ASN A 464 -20.30 -4.60 -9.60
C ASN A 464 -19.00 -3.86 -9.29
N ALA A 465 -19.05 -2.63 -8.75
CA ALA A 465 -17.83 -1.94 -8.33
C ALA A 465 -17.08 -2.74 -7.25
N PRO A 466 -15.74 -2.79 -7.27
CA PRO A 466 -14.98 -3.58 -6.30
C PRO A 466 -14.91 -2.87 -4.93
N ASP A 467 -15.26 -3.59 -3.87
CA ASP A 467 -14.92 -3.22 -2.48
C ASP A 467 -13.43 -3.47 -2.26
N GLN A 468 -13.00 -4.71 -2.48
CA GLN A 468 -11.63 -5.15 -2.34
C GLN A 468 -11.28 -6.28 -3.29
N ILE A 469 -9.99 -6.36 -3.65
CA ILE A 469 -9.46 -7.38 -4.54
C ILE A 469 -8.34 -8.15 -3.84
N THR A 470 -8.40 -9.48 -3.94
CA THR A 470 -7.44 -10.38 -3.31
C THR A 470 -6.93 -11.38 -4.34
N PRO A 471 -5.62 -11.58 -4.51
CA PRO A 471 -5.10 -12.61 -5.39
C PRO A 471 -5.74 -13.98 -5.12
N ARG A 472 -6.09 -14.74 -6.15
CA ARG A 472 -6.65 -16.11 -6.01
C ARG A 472 -5.70 -17.05 -5.30
N TRP A 473 -4.41 -16.87 -5.51
CA TRP A 473 -3.36 -17.61 -4.83
C TRP A 473 -3.22 -17.09 -3.41
N ARG A 474 -3.71 -17.88 -2.45
CA ARG A 474 -3.47 -17.63 -1.02
C ARG A 474 -2.02 -17.99 -0.68
N GLU A 475 -1.10 -17.27 -1.28
CA GLU A 475 0.31 -17.42 -0.96
C GLU A 475 0.61 -16.89 0.43
N PHE A 476 1.69 -17.42 1.02
CA PHE A 476 2.27 -16.83 2.19
C PHE A 476 3.02 -15.52 1.77
N PRO A 477 2.90 -14.43 2.49
CA PRO A 477 2.36 -14.25 3.83
C PRO A 477 0.82 -14.27 3.87
N VAL A 478 0.33 -14.97 4.87
CA VAL A 478 -1.11 -15.17 5.04
C VAL A 478 -1.76 -13.87 5.51
N GLY A 479 -2.90 -13.49 4.95
CA GLY A 479 -3.74 -12.41 5.41
C GLY A 479 -3.41 -11.01 4.89
N PHE A 480 -2.28 -10.79 4.22
CA PHE A 480 -1.82 -9.44 3.87
C PHE A 480 -1.87 -9.08 2.38
N PHE A 481 -2.75 -9.75 1.61
CA PHE A 481 -2.77 -9.60 0.15
C PHE A 481 -3.87 -8.70 -0.42
N ARG A 482 -4.76 -8.15 0.40
CA ARG A 482 -5.89 -7.38 -0.10
C ARG A 482 -5.49 -5.98 -0.57
N ALA A 483 -6.03 -5.57 -1.73
CA ALA A 483 -6.14 -4.17 -2.11
C ALA A 483 -7.57 -3.73 -1.78
N VAL A 484 -7.75 -2.92 -0.75
CA VAL A 484 -9.05 -2.32 -0.42
C VAL A 484 -9.16 -1.05 -1.26
N LEU A 485 -10.18 -0.98 -2.09
CA LEU A 485 -10.36 0.08 -3.08
C LEU A 485 -11.44 1.06 -2.63
N MET A 486 -12.69 0.61 -2.70
CA MET A 486 -13.87 1.42 -2.45
C MET A 486 -14.82 0.67 -1.50
N PRO A 487 -14.50 0.57 -0.19
CA PRO A 487 -15.29 -0.22 0.74
C PRO A 487 -16.72 0.30 0.87
N VAL A 488 -17.65 -0.60 1.15
CA VAL A 488 -19.07 -0.27 1.33
C VAL A 488 -19.31 0.78 2.43
N SER A 489 -18.39 0.91 3.37
CA SER A 489 -18.45 1.94 4.43
C SER A 489 -18.20 3.37 3.95
N VAL A 490 -17.73 3.55 2.72
CA VAL A 490 -17.43 4.86 2.10
C VAL A 490 -18.37 5.05 0.93
N ASP A 491 -19.17 6.11 0.93
CA ASP A 491 -19.97 6.51 -0.23
C ASP A 491 -19.05 6.94 -1.39
N LEU A 492 -19.31 6.47 -2.63
CA LEU A 492 -18.45 6.80 -3.76
C LEU A 492 -18.44 8.30 -4.08
N GLY A 493 -19.55 9.00 -3.82
CA GLY A 493 -19.63 10.45 -3.95
C GLY A 493 -18.66 11.20 -3.05
N GLN A 494 -18.18 10.59 -1.95
CA GLN A 494 -17.16 11.19 -1.09
C GLN A 494 -15.79 11.27 -1.76
N TYR A 495 -15.43 10.31 -2.64
CA TYR A 495 -14.20 10.40 -3.43
C TYR A 495 -14.26 11.57 -4.41
N VAL A 496 -15.43 11.76 -5.03
CA VAL A 496 -15.68 12.88 -5.96
C VAL A 496 -15.64 14.21 -5.20
N GLU A 497 -16.38 14.31 -4.09
CA GLU A 497 -16.46 15.51 -3.25
C GLU A 497 -15.10 15.95 -2.74
N LEU A 498 -14.30 15.00 -2.25
CA LEU A 498 -12.98 15.33 -1.70
C LEU A 498 -12.06 15.97 -2.73
N GLN A 499 -12.09 15.50 -3.98
CA GLN A 499 -11.17 15.93 -5.02
C GLN A 499 -11.74 17.02 -5.96
N LYS A 500 -13.07 17.04 -6.14
CA LYS A 500 -13.73 17.90 -7.13
C LYS A 500 -14.74 18.85 -6.53
N GLY A 501 -15.04 18.71 -5.24
CA GLY A 501 -16.05 19.54 -4.57
C GLY A 501 -17.49 19.28 -5.00
N VAL A 502 -17.73 18.21 -5.76
CA VAL A 502 -19.05 17.81 -6.29
C VAL A 502 -19.50 16.54 -5.54
N ARG A 503 -20.76 16.51 -5.09
CA ARG A 503 -21.29 15.38 -4.32
C ARG A 503 -22.49 14.73 -5.03
N PRO A 504 -22.27 13.79 -5.97
CA PRO A 504 -23.34 12.97 -6.53
C PRO A 504 -23.89 11.96 -5.50
N GLN A 505 -25.10 11.49 -5.71
CA GLN A 505 -25.63 10.30 -5.06
C GLN A 505 -25.09 9.07 -5.79
N THR A 506 -24.51 8.09 -5.07
CA THR A 506 -23.78 6.98 -5.68
C THR A 506 -24.22 5.62 -5.14
N PRO A 507 -25.50 5.23 -5.33
CA PRO A 507 -25.95 3.88 -4.99
C PRO A 507 -25.09 2.84 -5.72
N SER A 508 -24.84 1.73 -5.03
CA SER A 508 -24.03 0.63 -5.57
C SER A 508 -24.77 -0.69 -5.38
N LEU A 509 -24.84 -1.50 -6.43
CA LEU A 509 -25.48 -2.81 -6.43
C LEU A 509 -24.52 -3.86 -6.98
N SER A 510 -24.71 -5.11 -6.59
CA SER A 510 -23.96 -6.23 -7.16
C SER A 510 -24.85 -7.19 -7.92
N VAL A 511 -24.39 -7.60 -9.09
CA VAL A 511 -24.99 -8.63 -9.94
C VAL A 511 -23.87 -9.60 -10.33
N PRO A 512 -23.52 -10.56 -9.45
CA PRO A 512 -22.33 -11.41 -9.63
C PRO A 512 -22.31 -12.17 -10.95
N ALA A 513 -23.48 -12.58 -11.47
CA ALA A 513 -23.62 -13.28 -12.73
C ALA A 513 -23.12 -12.47 -13.95
N LEU A 514 -23.18 -11.13 -13.88
CA LEU A 514 -22.73 -10.22 -14.94
C LEU A 514 -21.30 -9.70 -14.71
N ALA A 515 -20.66 -10.03 -13.60
CA ALA A 515 -19.31 -9.55 -13.30
C ALA A 515 -18.22 -10.27 -14.12
N GLN A 516 -18.52 -11.39 -14.79
CA GLN A 516 -17.59 -12.16 -15.63
C GLN A 516 -16.24 -12.49 -14.97
N LEU A 517 -16.27 -12.85 -13.68
CA LEU A 517 -15.05 -13.06 -12.88
C LEU A 517 -14.33 -14.38 -13.15
N GLU A 518 -14.84 -15.26 -14.02
CA GLU A 518 -14.27 -16.59 -14.26
C GLU A 518 -12.81 -16.53 -14.73
N ASN A 519 -12.52 -15.62 -15.64
CA ASN A 519 -11.20 -15.43 -16.23
C ASN A 519 -10.36 -14.35 -15.52
N TYR A 520 -10.93 -13.65 -14.53
CA TYR A 520 -10.20 -12.65 -13.77
C TYR A 520 -9.23 -13.31 -12.79
N PRO A 521 -7.94 -12.89 -12.71
CA PRO A 521 -6.93 -13.61 -11.94
C PRO A 521 -7.06 -13.45 -10.43
N HIS A 522 -7.95 -12.59 -9.95
CA HIS A 522 -8.12 -12.28 -8.54
C HIS A 522 -9.53 -12.60 -8.04
N ASN A 523 -9.68 -12.78 -6.72
CA ASN A 523 -10.99 -12.78 -6.07
C ASN A 523 -11.42 -11.33 -5.85
N VAL A 524 -12.70 -11.06 -6.11
CA VAL A 524 -13.28 -9.73 -5.95
C VAL A 524 -14.42 -9.83 -4.94
N ASP A 525 -14.38 -8.98 -3.93
CA ASP A 525 -15.54 -8.70 -3.12
C ASP A 525 -16.25 -7.50 -3.77
N LEU A 526 -17.45 -7.73 -4.30
CA LEU A 526 -18.25 -6.73 -4.99
C LEU A 526 -18.93 -5.81 -3.97
N ARG A 527 -19.01 -4.53 -4.33
CA ARG A 527 -19.64 -3.50 -3.54
C ARG A 527 -21.16 -3.52 -3.75
N GLY A 528 -21.94 -3.26 -2.69
CA GLY A 528 -23.38 -3.15 -2.72
C GLY A 528 -24.10 -4.47 -2.46
N GLU A 529 -25.41 -4.37 -2.32
CA GLU A 529 -26.27 -5.51 -2.11
C GLU A 529 -26.45 -6.32 -3.41
N ALA A 530 -26.50 -7.63 -3.29
CA ALA A 530 -26.80 -8.51 -4.43
C ALA A 530 -28.30 -8.43 -4.73
N VAL A 531 -28.64 -8.15 -6.00
CA VAL A 531 -30.00 -7.90 -6.43
C VAL A 531 -30.41 -8.81 -7.59
N GLU A 532 -31.72 -9.07 -7.66
CA GLU A 532 -32.35 -9.74 -8.81
C GLU A 532 -32.68 -8.74 -9.93
N GLN A 533 -32.98 -9.25 -11.14
CA GLN A 533 -33.20 -8.45 -12.35
C GLN A 533 -34.29 -7.36 -12.17
N ALA A 534 -35.40 -7.68 -11.49
CA ALA A 534 -36.48 -6.72 -11.30
C ALA A 534 -36.07 -5.50 -10.43
N GLN A 535 -35.25 -5.75 -9.40
CA GLN A 535 -34.70 -4.71 -8.53
C GLN A 535 -33.63 -3.88 -9.28
N LEU A 536 -32.82 -4.55 -10.08
CA LEU A 536 -31.84 -3.88 -10.94
C LEU A 536 -32.52 -2.95 -11.93
N SER A 537 -33.56 -3.44 -12.66
CA SER A 537 -34.29 -2.63 -13.62
C SER A 537 -34.99 -1.42 -12.98
N ALA A 538 -35.49 -1.57 -11.74
CA ALA A 538 -36.05 -0.45 -10.98
C ALA A 538 -34.98 0.58 -10.61
N ALA A 539 -33.80 0.14 -10.16
CA ALA A 539 -32.68 1.03 -9.81
C ALA A 539 -32.13 1.78 -11.04
N ILE A 540 -32.06 1.11 -12.20
CA ILE A 540 -31.64 1.72 -13.48
C ILE A 540 -32.59 2.84 -13.88
N ARG A 541 -33.93 2.66 -13.70
CA ARG A 541 -34.91 3.70 -14.00
C ARG A 541 -34.83 4.92 -13.09
N ASP A 542 -34.31 4.74 -11.89
CA ASP A 542 -34.19 5.78 -10.87
C ASP A 542 -32.81 6.49 -10.94
N ALA A 543 -31.95 6.08 -11.84
CA ALA A 543 -30.60 6.61 -12.00
C ALA A 543 -30.50 7.54 -13.21
N ASP A 544 -29.77 8.65 -13.07
CA ASP A 544 -29.44 9.55 -14.18
C ASP A 544 -28.38 8.97 -15.10
N GLN A 545 -27.45 8.16 -14.55
CA GLN A 545 -26.42 7.43 -15.29
C GLN A 545 -26.09 6.11 -14.61
N VAL A 546 -25.76 5.12 -15.41
CA VAL A 546 -25.39 3.76 -14.96
C VAL A 546 -23.97 3.46 -15.35
N PHE A 547 -23.19 2.97 -14.40
CA PHE A 547 -21.81 2.54 -14.57
C PHE A 547 -21.67 1.08 -14.16
N ILE A 548 -20.80 0.34 -14.84
CA ILE A 548 -20.49 -1.05 -14.53
C ILE A 548 -18.97 -1.23 -14.41
N ALA A 549 -18.55 -2.11 -13.50
CA ALA A 549 -17.16 -2.54 -13.43
C ALA A 549 -16.91 -3.69 -14.42
N GLU A 550 -15.91 -3.56 -15.25
CA GLU A 550 -15.38 -4.58 -16.15
C GLU A 550 -14.07 -5.11 -15.60
N TYR A 551 -13.92 -6.44 -15.58
CA TYR A 551 -12.79 -7.17 -15.05
C TYR A 551 -12.02 -7.86 -16.18
N ASP A 552 -10.84 -7.34 -16.49
CA ASP A 552 -10.00 -7.83 -17.59
C ASP A 552 -9.19 -9.07 -17.15
N PRO A 553 -9.04 -10.11 -18.00
CA PRO A 553 -8.20 -11.28 -17.72
C PRO A 553 -6.74 -10.94 -17.38
N GLY A 554 -6.25 -9.78 -17.81
CA GLY A 554 -4.92 -9.26 -17.43
C GLY A 554 -4.82 -8.72 -16.00
N GLY A 555 -5.95 -8.67 -15.24
CA GLY A 555 -5.99 -8.23 -13.84
C GLY A 555 -6.38 -6.76 -13.63
N SER A 556 -6.67 -6.01 -14.70
CA SER A 556 -7.16 -4.64 -14.60
C SER A 556 -8.66 -4.58 -14.30
N VAL A 557 -9.09 -3.46 -13.70
CA VAL A 557 -10.50 -3.13 -13.47
C VAL A 557 -10.79 -1.76 -14.04
N LYS A 558 -11.90 -1.64 -14.73
CA LYS A 558 -12.39 -0.38 -15.30
C LYS A 558 -13.82 -0.13 -14.87
N ILE A 559 -14.16 1.09 -14.56
CA ILE A 559 -15.54 1.54 -14.38
C ILE A 559 -15.96 2.25 -15.66
N VAL A 560 -16.91 1.68 -16.36
CA VAL A 560 -17.36 2.21 -17.65
C VAL A 560 -18.82 2.64 -17.58
N GLU A 561 -19.15 3.73 -18.28
CA GLU A 561 -20.53 4.16 -18.42
C GLU A 561 -21.26 3.17 -19.33
N ALA A 562 -22.39 2.65 -18.83
CA ALA A 562 -23.26 1.75 -19.61
C ALA A 562 -24.36 2.53 -20.34
N GLY A 563 -24.77 3.68 -19.81
CA GLY A 563 -25.81 4.54 -20.35
C GLY A 563 -26.86 4.93 -19.31
N ASN A 564 -28.09 5.15 -19.75
CA ASN A 564 -29.22 5.50 -18.88
C ASN A 564 -30.56 5.30 -19.55
N LEU A 565 -31.64 5.39 -18.76
CA LEU A 565 -33.01 5.45 -19.25
C LEU A 565 -33.54 6.85 -19.10
N THR A 566 -34.34 7.28 -20.10
CA THR A 566 -35.05 8.57 -20.10
C THR A 566 -36.46 8.38 -20.65
N THR A 567 -37.26 9.42 -20.61
CA THR A 567 -38.53 9.46 -21.32
C THR A 567 -38.28 9.69 -22.80
N GLN A 568 -38.99 8.97 -23.66
CA GLN A 568 -38.89 9.10 -25.09
C GLN A 568 -39.10 10.56 -25.54
N GLN A 569 -38.14 11.04 -26.33
CA GLN A 569 -38.27 12.35 -26.98
C GLN A 569 -38.90 12.20 -28.37
N PRO A 570 -39.79 13.11 -28.79
CA PRO A 570 -40.28 13.11 -30.17
C PRO A 570 -39.13 13.37 -31.15
N GLY A 571 -38.95 12.47 -32.12
CA GLY A 571 -37.90 12.57 -33.12
C GLY A 571 -38.07 11.55 -34.25
N GLN A 572 -37.32 11.74 -35.35
CA GLN A 572 -37.26 10.75 -36.42
C GLN A 572 -36.46 9.53 -35.94
N SER A 573 -36.94 8.32 -36.21
CA SER A 573 -36.19 7.09 -36.00
C SER A 573 -35.36 6.77 -37.23
N ILE A 574 -34.16 6.21 -37.05
CA ILE A 574 -33.33 5.66 -38.14
C ILE A 574 -33.94 4.37 -38.67
N ALA A 575 -34.40 3.51 -37.77
CA ALA A 575 -35.00 2.22 -38.09
C ALA A 575 -35.98 1.75 -37.02
N ALA A 576 -36.90 0.87 -37.40
CA ALA A 576 -37.79 0.18 -36.48
C ALA A 576 -37.62 -1.34 -36.64
N PHE A 577 -37.61 -2.06 -35.50
CA PHE A 577 -37.48 -3.49 -35.41
C PHE A 577 -38.76 -4.10 -34.88
N ASP A 578 -39.43 -4.91 -35.72
CA ASP A 578 -40.67 -5.60 -35.45
C ASP A 578 -41.78 -4.65 -34.86
N ALA A 579 -41.74 -3.35 -35.25
CA ALA A 579 -42.59 -2.28 -34.73
C ALA A 579 -42.66 -2.18 -33.19
N ARG A 580 -41.75 -2.81 -32.44
CA ARG A 580 -41.66 -2.83 -30.98
C ARG A 580 -40.49 -2.02 -30.42
N LEU A 581 -39.37 -1.94 -31.18
CA LEU A 581 -38.20 -1.19 -30.80
C LEU A 581 -37.74 -0.27 -31.95
N GLN A 582 -37.35 0.95 -31.68
CA GLN A 582 -36.86 1.88 -32.70
C GLN A 582 -35.45 2.35 -32.32
N LEU A 583 -34.55 2.34 -33.29
CA LEU A 583 -33.25 3.04 -33.19
C LEU A 583 -33.46 4.49 -33.59
N ALA A 584 -33.42 5.41 -32.62
CA ALA A 584 -33.60 6.84 -32.84
C ALA A 584 -32.31 7.53 -33.30
N GLU A 585 -31.17 7.15 -32.69
CA GLU A 585 -29.87 7.75 -32.97
C GLU A 585 -28.76 6.70 -32.82
N ALA A 586 -27.70 6.84 -33.63
CA ALA A 586 -26.49 6.07 -33.50
C ALA A 586 -25.28 6.96 -33.79
N ALA A 587 -24.36 7.03 -32.84
CA ALA A 587 -23.15 7.86 -32.94
C ALA A 587 -21.92 7.05 -32.53
N PHE A 588 -20.87 7.11 -33.33
CA PHE A 588 -19.60 6.44 -33.06
C PHE A 588 -18.50 7.45 -32.80
N ASP A 589 -17.85 7.38 -31.63
CA ASP A 589 -16.65 8.13 -31.26
C ASP A 589 -15.41 7.25 -31.46
N ALA A 590 -14.73 7.45 -32.59
CA ALA A 590 -13.54 6.68 -32.96
C ALA A 590 -12.37 6.90 -31.97
N GLY A 591 -12.23 8.11 -31.41
CA GLY A 591 -11.17 8.46 -30.47
C GLY A 591 -11.31 7.70 -29.14
N ARG A 592 -12.54 7.41 -28.73
CA ARG A 592 -12.86 6.67 -27.49
C ARG A 592 -13.26 5.22 -27.75
N GLN A 593 -13.33 4.79 -29.03
CA GLN A 593 -13.84 3.47 -29.44
C GLN A 593 -15.21 3.17 -28.80
N ARG A 594 -16.12 4.15 -28.84
CA ARG A 594 -17.39 4.15 -28.15
C ARG A 594 -18.54 4.33 -29.13
N LEU A 595 -19.48 3.39 -29.13
CA LEU A 595 -20.73 3.46 -29.85
C LEU A 595 -21.85 3.85 -28.89
N THR A 596 -22.60 4.90 -29.20
CA THR A 596 -23.79 5.29 -28.47
C THR A 596 -25.01 5.01 -29.35
N LEU A 597 -25.97 4.24 -28.84
CA LEU A 597 -27.22 3.90 -29.49
C LEU A 597 -28.38 4.41 -28.63
N ILE A 598 -29.34 5.10 -29.25
CA ILE A 598 -30.54 5.56 -28.58
C ILE A 598 -31.73 4.79 -29.10
N TRP A 599 -32.34 4.00 -28.19
CA TRP A 599 -33.44 3.12 -28.48
C TRP A 599 -34.73 3.66 -27.88
N ASN A 600 -35.82 3.73 -28.67
CA ASN A 600 -37.14 4.02 -28.19
C ASN A 600 -37.92 2.70 -27.99
N CYS A 601 -38.44 2.50 -26.81
CA CYS A 601 -39.27 1.35 -26.48
C CYS A 601 -40.75 1.62 -26.85
N LEU A 602 -41.30 0.85 -27.79
CA LEU A 602 -42.69 0.92 -28.15
C LEU A 602 -43.49 -0.18 -27.47
N ALA A 603 -42.93 -1.37 -27.34
CA ALA A 603 -43.47 -2.51 -26.59
C ALA A 603 -42.31 -3.42 -26.11
N PRO A 604 -42.53 -4.17 -25.00
CA PRO A 604 -41.50 -5.11 -24.55
C PRO A 604 -41.25 -6.21 -25.59
N LEU A 605 -39.98 -6.62 -25.69
CA LEU A 605 -39.52 -7.71 -26.51
C LEU A 605 -39.51 -9.03 -25.71
N SER A 606 -39.16 -10.13 -26.34
CA SER A 606 -38.90 -11.40 -25.64
C SER A 606 -37.59 -11.31 -24.84
N ALA A 607 -37.46 -12.08 -23.76
CA ALA A 607 -36.24 -12.19 -22.98
C ALA A 607 -35.06 -12.74 -23.79
N ASP A 608 -35.35 -13.47 -24.88
CA ASP A 608 -34.33 -14.05 -25.76
C ASP A 608 -33.87 -13.07 -26.87
N GLU A 609 -34.57 -11.93 -27.02
CA GLU A 609 -34.22 -10.93 -28.03
C GLU A 609 -33.16 -9.97 -27.52
N THR A 610 -32.12 -9.75 -28.33
CA THR A 610 -30.96 -8.97 -27.96
C THR A 610 -30.43 -8.17 -29.15
N ILE A 611 -29.63 -7.13 -28.85
CA ILE A 611 -29.01 -6.28 -29.86
C ILE A 611 -27.72 -6.94 -30.30
N PHE A 612 -27.46 -6.96 -31.62
CA PHE A 612 -26.14 -7.21 -32.16
C PHE A 612 -25.47 -5.94 -32.64
N VAL A 613 -24.16 -5.90 -32.48
CA VAL A 613 -23.28 -4.86 -33.04
C VAL A 613 -22.10 -5.58 -33.65
N HIS A 614 -22.07 -5.65 -34.97
CA HIS A 614 -21.07 -6.35 -35.76
C HIS A 614 -20.21 -5.35 -36.51
N VAL A 615 -18.89 -5.49 -36.39
CA VAL A 615 -17.90 -4.66 -37.11
C VAL A 615 -17.26 -5.49 -38.21
N PHE A 616 -17.30 -4.98 -39.41
CA PHE A 616 -16.71 -5.62 -40.61
C PHE A 616 -15.53 -4.82 -41.15
N ASP A 617 -14.55 -5.50 -41.70
CA ASP A 617 -13.46 -4.87 -42.44
C ASP A 617 -13.88 -4.50 -43.88
N ALA A 618 -12.95 -3.88 -44.63
CA ALA A 618 -13.17 -3.51 -46.03
C ALA A 618 -13.44 -4.70 -46.96
N ASN A 619 -13.12 -5.94 -46.55
CA ASN A 619 -13.38 -7.16 -47.29
C ASN A 619 -14.72 -7.82 -46.89
N GLY A 620 -15.47 -7.21 -45.97
CA GLY A 620 -16.72 -7.76 -45.45
C GLY A 620 -16.55 -8.91 -44.45
N GLN A 621 -15.35 -9.05 -43.85
CA GLN A 621 -15.13 -10.03 -42.80
C GLN A 621 -15.47 -9.43 -41.43
N LEU A 622 -16.13 -10.22 -40.57
CA LEU A 622 -16.43 -9.84 -39.19
C LEU A 622 -15.15 -9.80 -38.35
N VAL A 623 -14.81 -8.62 -37.85
CA VAL A 623 -13.57 -8.36 -37.08
C VAL A 623 -13.80 -8.08 -35.60
N ALA A 624 -15.00 -7.62 -35.22
CA ALA A 624 -15.38 -7.42 -33.82
C ALA A 624 -16.90 -7.55 -33.65
N GLN A 625 -17.30 -7.85 -32.42
CA GLN A 625 -18.72 -7.94 -32.00
C GLN A 625 -18.88 -7.28 -30.61
N ALA A 626 -20.06 -6.66 -30.39
CA ALA A 626 -20.46 -6.13 -29.10
C ALA A 626 -21.96 -6.43 -28.88
N ASP A 627 -22.33 -7.70 -29.00
CA ASP A 627 -23.68 -8.20 -28.85
C ASP A 627 -24.09 -8.23 -27.36
N GLY A 628 -25.40 -8.09 -27.07
CA GLY A 628 -25.94 -8.17 -25.73
C GLY A 628 -27.18 -7.30 -25.53
N ALA A 629 -27.83 -7.43 -24.38
CA ALA A 629 -28.89 -6.53 -23.99
C ALA A 629 -28.35 -5.09 -23.78
N PRO A 630 -29.21 -4.07 -23.86
CA PRO A 630 -28.80 -2.70 -23.58
C PRO A 630 -28.13 -2.52 -22.22
N LEU A 631 -27.36 -1.43 -22.11
CA LEU A 631 -26.64 -1.09 -20.90
C LEU A 631 -25.66 -2.20 -20.46
N ARG A 632 -24.98 -2.83 -21.42
CA ARG A 632 -23.99 -3.91 -21.19
C ARG A 632 -24.59 -5.12 -20.46
N ASP A 633 -25.70 -5.64 -20.97
CA ASP A 633 -26.47 -6.75 -20.43
C ASP A 633 -27.19 -6.47 -19.09
N LEU A 634 -27.20 -5.21 -18.60
CA LEU A 634 -27.88 -4.86 -17.37
C LEU A 634 -29.41 -4.72 -17.53
N PHE A 635 -29.87 -4.38 -18.73
CA PHE A 635 -31.29 -4.08 -18.97
C PHE A 635 -31.85 -4.92 -20.14
N PRO A 636 -32.44 -6.10 -19.86
CA PRO A 636 -33.08 -6.93 -20.89
C PRO A 636 -34.19 -6.18 -21.63
N LEU A 637 -34.33 -6.40 -22.93
CA LEU A 637 -35.36 -5.76 -23.75
C LEU A 637 -36.80 -6.18 -23.33
N SER A 638 -36.95 -7.28 -22.60
CA SER A 638 -38.24 -7.68 -21.98
C SER A 638 -38.69 -6.75 -20.84
N GLU A 639 -37.80 -5.99 -20.25
CA GLU A 639 -38.11 -4.99 -19.25
C GLU A 639 -38.48 -3.62 -19.84
N CYS A 640 -38.31 -3.44 -21.14
CA CYS A 640 -38.59 -2.24 -21.89
C CYS A 640 -40.09 -1.87 -21.79
N ARG A 641 -40.39 -0.62 -21.45
CA ARG A 641 -41.76 -0.14 -21.36
C ARG A 641 -42.07 0.89 -22.44
N SER A 642 -43.28 0.89 -22.96
CA SER A 642 -43.71 1.88 -23.93
C SER A 642 -43.46 3.31 -23.42
N GLY A 643 -42.82 4.15 -24.23
CA GLY A 643 -42.46 5.51 -23.86
C GLY A 643 -41.14 5.69 -23.15
N GLU A 644 -40.41 4.60 -22.85
CA GLU A 644 -39.01 4.69 -22.37
C GLU A 644 -38.04 4.84 -23.54
N GLN A 645 -36.96 5.57 -23.29
CA GLN A 645 -35.80 5.69 -24.19
C GLN A 645 -34.56 5.21 -23.48
N ILE A 646 -33.80 4.31 -24.13
CA ILE A 646 -32.57 3.74 -23.62
C ILE A 646 -31.39 4.36 -24.37
N ARG A 647 -30.52 5.04 -23.63
CA ARG A 647 -29.20 5.43 -24.16
C ARG A 647 -28.21 4.35 -23.80
N ASP A 648 -27.86 3.52 -24.78
CA ASP A 648 -27.00 2.35 -24.65
C ASP A 648 -25.59 2.67 -25.14
N ILE A 649 -24.57 2.43 -24.30
CA ILE A 649 -23.19 2.75 -24.61
C ILE A 649 -22.34 1.49 -24.62
N ARG A 650 -21.70 1.24 -25.78
CA ARG A 650 -20.87 0.05 -26.00
C ARG A 650 -19.46 0.44 -26.34
N SER A 651 -18.49 -0.33 -25.83
CA SER A 651 -17.12 -0.28 -26.31
C SER A 651 -17.01 -1.15 -27.56
N VAL A 652 -16.57 -0.54 -28.65
CA VAL A 652 -16.39 -1.21 -29.93
C VAL A 652 -14.97 -0.96 -30.39
N SER A 653 -14.12 -2.02 -30.33
CA SER A 653 -12.75 -1.93 -30.82
C SER A 653 -12.76 -1.94 -32.36
N LEU A 654 -12.47 -0.80 -32.98
CA LEU A 654 -12.17 -0.76 -34.39
C LEU A 654 -10.70 -1.17 -34.58
N LEU A 655 -10.48 -2.27 -35.23
CA LEU A 655 -9.16 -2.65 -35.76
C LEU A 655 -8.83 -1.75 -36.96
N ASP A 656 -7.55 -1.53 -37.24
CA ASP A 656 -7.11 -0.82 -38.43
C ASP A 656 -7.71 -1.51 -39.67
N GLY A 657 -8.48 -0.73 -40.46
CA GLY A 657 -9.19 -1.26 -41.62
C GLY A 657 -10.66 -1.61 -41.41
N ALA A 658 -11.24 -1.38 -40.21
CA ALA A 658 -12.68 -1.50 -40.00
C ALA A 658 -13.43 -0.45 -40.84
N SER A 659 -14.42 -0.89 -41.63
CA SER A 659 -15.13 0.01 -42.55
C SER A 659 -16.62 0.13 -42.29
N THR A 660 -17.25 -0.87 -41.67
CA THR A 660 -18.71 -0.91 -41.52
C THR A 660 -19.13 -1.46 -40.17
N VAL A 661 -20.03 -0.73 -39.47
CA VAL A 661 -20.69 -1.20 -38.25
C VAL A 661 -22.16 -1.50 -38.57
N LYS A 662 -22.61 -2.72 -38.37
CA LYS A 662 -24.01 -3.13 -38.50
C LYS A 662 -24.64 -3.32 -37.11
N VAL A 663 -25.84 -2.73 -36.94
CA VAL A 663 -26.62 -2.85 -35.71
C VAL A 663 -28.02 -3.37 -36.04
N GLY A 664 -28.49 -4.33 -35.24
CA GLY A 664 -29.82 -4.86 -35.36
C GLY A 664 -30.22 -5.66 -34.11
N VAL A 665 -31.35 -6.36 -34.23
CA VAL A 665 -31.91 -7.15 -33.13
C VAL A 665 -32.09 -8.62 -33.62
N TYR A 666 -31.79 -9.59 -32.78
CA TYR A 666 -31.99 -10.99 -33.08
C TYR A 666 -32.42 -11.77 -31.84
N ASN A 667 -33.02 -12.91 -32.09
CA ASN A 667 -33.37 -13.85 -31.01
C ASN A 667 -32.18 -14.80 -30.78
N ARG A 668 -31.65 -14.85 -29.56
CA ARG A 668 -30.46 -15.66 -29.20
C ARG A 668 -30.68 -17.17 -29.34
N VAL A 669 -31.92 -17.63 -29.17
CA VAL A 669 -32.25 -19.07 -29.23
C VAL A 669 -32.43 -19.51 -30.66
N THR A 670 -33.23 -18.77 -31.45
CA THR A 670 -33.55 -19.14 -32.84
C THR A 670 -32.52 -18.65 -33.85
N GLN A 671 -31.64 -17.72 -33.46
CA GLN A 671 -30.68 -16.99 -34.30
C GLN A 671 -31.33 -16.18 -35.43
N GLN A 672 -32.65 -15.99 -35.39
CA GLN A 672 -33.37 -15.18 -36.35
C GLN A 672 -33.29 -13.71 -36.01
N ARG A 673 -33.02 -12.89 -37.00
CA ARG A 673 -33.07 -11.43 -36.89
C ARG A 673 -34.52 -10.95 -36.95
N LEU A 674 -34.80 -9.87 -36.22
CA LEU A 674 -36.08 -9.19 -36.28
C LEU A 674 -36.20 -8.38 -37.55
N ALA A 675 -37.39 -8.40 -38.17
CA ALA A 675 -37.67 -7.60 -39.35
C ALA A 675 -37.39 -6.11 -39.08
N ALA A 676 -36.61 -5.45 -39.93
CA ALA A 676 -36.16 -4.08 -39.77
C ALA A 676 -36.58 -3.21 -40.96
N VAL A 677 -37.17 -2.08 -40.69
CA VAL A 677 -37.56 -1.07 -41.71
C VAL A 677 -36.87 0.28 -41.42
N ASP A 678 -36.56 1.04 -42.49
CA ASP A 678 -36.07 2.37 -42.38
C ASP A 678 -37.16 3.37 -41.99
N ALA A 679 -36.79 4.67 -41.85
CA ALA A 679 -37.72 5.76 -41.53
C ALA A 679 -38.87 5.93 -42.54
N ASN A 680 -38.71 5.43 -43.77
CA ASN A 680 -39.70 5.50 -44.87
C ASN A 680 -40.57 4.20 -44.95
N GLY A 681 -40.29 3.18 -44.12
CA GLY A 681 -40.99 1.89 -44.12
C GLY A 681 -40.42 0.86 -45.09
N ASN A 682 -39.24 1.13 -45.70
CA ASN A 682 -38.57 0.14 -46.56
C ASN A 682 -37.82 -0.89 -45.71
N GLU A 683 -37.84 -2.15 -46.16
CA GLU A 683 -37.09 -3.23 -45.51
C GLU A 683 -35.57 -2.96 -45.59
N LEU A 684 -34.87 -3.15 -44.51
CA LEU A 684 -33.43 -2.98 -44.43
C LEU A 684 -32.72 -4.28 -44.87
N ALA A 685 -31.70 -4.13 -45.70
CA ALA A 685 -30.85 -5.26 -46.11
C ALA A 685 -30.20 -5.91 -44.86
N ASP A 686 -30.19 -7.23 -44.80
CA ASP A 686 -29.66 -8.00 -43.66
C ASP A 686 -30.38 -7.70 -42.32
N GLU A 687 -31.54 -7.05 -42.32
CA GLU A 687 -32.29 -6.64 -41.14
C GLU A 687 -31.41 -5.85 -40.13
N ALA A 688 -30.56 -4.99 -40.68
CA ALA A 688 -29.56 -4.24 -39.95
C ALA A 688 -29.44 -2.78 -40.44
N VAL A 689 -29.15 -1.89 -39.48
CA VAL A 689 -28.75 -0.52 -39.76
C VAL A 689 -27.24 -0.46 -39.96
N ILE A 690 -26.78 0.21 -40.99
CA ILE A 690 -25.36 0.50 -41.21
C ILE A 690 -25.06 1.84 -40.59
N ILE A 691 -24.14 1.86 -39.61
CA ILE A 691 -23.69 3.05 -38.91
C ILE A 691 -22.29 3.40 -39.45
N GLY A 692 -22.24 4.38 -40.35
CA GLY A 692 -21.03 5.01 -40.85
C GLY A 692 -20.08 4.06 -41.59
N GLU A 693 -19.70 4.46 -42.78
CA GLU A 693 -18.43 4.10 -43.35
C GLU A 693 -17.39 5.03 -42.74
N THR A 694 -16.47 4.49 -41.90
CA THR A 694 -15.29 5.26 -41.53
C THR A 694 -14.44 5.48 -42.75
N PRO A 695 -14.08 6.73 -43.09
CA PRO A 695 -13.32 7.05 -44.28
C PRO A 695 -11.92 6.40 -44.26
#